data_d4324e6beab39feeefc449b41e6ba58c
#
_entry.id   d4324e6beab39feeefc449b41e6ba58c
#
_cell.length_a   1.000
_cell.length_b   1.000
_cell.length_c   1.000
_cell.angle_alpha   90.00
_cell.angle_beta   90.00
_cell.angle_gamma   90.00
#
_symmetry.space_group_name_H-M   'P 1'
#
loop_
_entity.id
_entity.type
_entity.pdbx_description
1 polymer ?
#
loop_
_entity_poly.entity_id
_entity_poly.type
_entity_poly.pdbx_seq_one_letter_code
_entity_poly.pdbx_strand_id
1 'polypeptide(L)'
;MTGLTNEEVQERIAQGQVNNNENPNTRTYKQIILENTLTFFNFLNLVLLVLVLLVGSYKNSMFVGIIFINTVIGIIQEVRAKKTIDKLAILTESKTVVLREGKKWKISTEKLVVDDLIFLKAGEQVPADAKILEGSLEVNESLLTGEADNLPKNPGDELFSGSFVTAGQACCQIIHVGSDNYASRITSEAKEFKRHNSELRNSLNAILKVISIIIVPMGALLFYKQYYFVGDNIRDSVVNMVAAVLGMIPEGLVLLTSVALTLGALKLAQKKTLVQELYCIETLARVDTLCLDKTGTITEGTMCVEAVESYPPVYDEISEKISGKDPESDEGDSNGTESSATSAVSATDAIAKEDGSANLVLQEKSEADPEKHSQEDPEKIREIEHIMGNLLSVLKDQNATADALRARFKVSQDMELDHVIPFSSDRKYSGAAFTDTGTYLMGAVQFLFPEGNPELMEYCGRFAEEGLRVLVLAHSVNVSEGAELPEGLEPVGLLLITDVIRAEAPDTLAYFESQGVDLKVISGDDPVTVSAIARRAGLKNAEHYIDATTITTQEQMDEAVAEYSVFGRVTPQQKQAMVKSLQAQKHTVAMTGDGVNDVLALKEADCSIAMAEGSDAAKNIANVVLLDSNFAAMPEIVNQGRRVVNNIRTAASMFLIKTIFSVLLSLITIFFGDSYPFEPIQMSLISACAVGIPTFLLAQENNYEKIDHTFLRHVFMNAFPAAVTITGCVFSVILVCQNVYHSNAMLNTACVLVTGWNYMAALKTVYAPLNKYRKVIIYSMQVIFFGAAVVLQNLLTLGSLEFGMIILVFLLMTFSPILIDVITAWLRNIYSRSLDSGEQGKFAAFIDKLRK
;
A
#
# COMPACT_ATOMS: atom_id res chain seq x y z
N MET A 1 24.30 2.21 -38.66
CA MET A 1 24.31 3.37 -37.72
C MET A 1 25.37 3.13 -36.65
N THR A 2 26.23 4.12 -36.31
CA THR A 2 27.32 3.96 -35.34
C THR A 2 26.99 4.54 -33.96
N GLY A 3 25.96 5.37 -33.87
CA GLY A 3 25.61 6.13 -32.64
C GLY A 3 26.66 7.19 -32.29
N LEU A 4 26.44 7.93 -31.20
CA LEU A 4 27.33 8.99 -30.73
C LEU A 4 28.64 8.44 -30.20
N THR A 5 29.74 9.21 -30.38
CA THR A 5 31.03 8.98 -29.73
C THR A 5 31.02 9.48 -28.28
N ASN A 6 31.99 9.02 -27.46
CA ASN A 6 32.12 9.48 -26.08
C ASN A 6 32.37 10.99 -25.98
N GLU A 7 33.08 11.57 -26.93
CA GLU A 7 33.37 13.02 -27.00
C GLU A 7 32.11 13.83 -27.26
N GLU A 8 31.26 13.40 -28.22
CA GLU A 8 29.96 14.01 -28.51
C GLU A 8 29.00 13.91 -27.33
N VAL A 9 28.99 12.77 -26.62
CA VAL A 9 28.18 12.61 -25.39
C VAL A 9 28.63 13.60 -24.31
N GLN A 10 29.93 13.79 -24.08
CA GLN A 10 30.43 14.76 -23.10
C GLN A 10 30.10 16.19 -23.50
N GLU A 11 30.13 16.51 -24.79
CA GLU A 11 29.72 17.82 -25.30
C GLU A 11 28.23 18.09 -25.02
N ARG A 12 27.33 17.12 -25.30
CA ARG A 12 25.91 17.22 -24.97
C ARG A 12 25.66 17.41 -23.47
N ILE A 13 26.42 16.68 -22.63
CA ILE A 13 26.37 16.82 -21.16
C ILE A 13 26.81 18.25 -20.75
N ALA A 14 27.87 18.77 -21.31
CA ALA A 14 28.36 20.10 -21.00
C ALA A 14 27.38 21.22 -21.43
N GLN A 15 26.59 20.96 -22.47
CA GLN A 15 25.50 21.84 -22.94
C GLN A 15 24.22 21.70 -22.14
N GLY A 16 24.15 20.80 -21.15
CA GLY A 16 22.95 20.54 -20.35
C GLY A 16 21.88 19.70 -21.07
N GLN A 17 22.22 19.09 -22.23
CA GLN A 17 21.31 18.28 -23.05
C GLN A 17 21.25 16.84 -22.54
N VAL A 18 20.94 16.66 -21.26
CA VAL A 18 20.86 15.36 -20.56
C VAL A 18 19.45 15.16 -20.05
N ASN A 19 18.94 13.94 -20.14
CA ASN A 19 17.61 13.56 -19.65
C ASN A 19 17.54 13.49 -18.10
N ASN A 20 18.09 14.49 -17.43
CA ASN A 20 18.05 14.59 -15.97
C ASN A 20 16.75 15.28 -15.57
N ASN A 21 15.73 14.51 -15.34
CA ASN A 21 14.50 14.98 -14.67
C ASN A 21 14.77 14.95 -13.17
N GLU A 22 14.85 16.12 -12.53
CA GLU A 22 14.75 16.16 -11.05
C GLU A 22 13.45 15.44 -10.68
N ASN A 23 13.57 14.30 -10.06
CA ASN A 23 12.43 13.46 -9.68
C ASN A 23 11.57 14.28 -8.70
N PRO A 24 10.39 14.80 -9.10
CA PRO A 24 9.60 15.72 -8.27
C PRO A 24 9.09 15.03 -6.99
N ASN A 25 9.17 13.71 -6.92
CA ASN A 25 8.68 12.90 -5.80
C ASN A 25 9.71 12.70 -4.69
N THR A 26 11.01 13.01 -4.89
CA THR A 26 12.03 12.85 -3.84
C THR A 26 12.48 14.20 -3.29
N ARG A 27 12.27 14.42 -1.97
CA ARG A 27 12.72 15.64 -1.28
C ARG A 27 14.25 15.74 -1.35
N THR A 28 14.78 16.92 -1.65
CA THR A 28 16.21 17.19 -1.59
C THR A 28 16.69 17.30 -0.14
N TYR A 29 17.98 17.04 0.13
CA TYR A 29 18.56 17.23 1.48
C TYR A 29 18.34 18.65 2.01
N LYS A 30 18.39 19.65 1.12
CA LYS A 30 18.13 21.06 1.47
C LYS A 30 16.67 21.27 1.90
N GLN A 31 15.71 20.68 1.18
CA GLN A 31 14.30 20.72 1.54
C GLN A 31 14.04 20.04 2.89
N ILE A 32 14.64 18.85 3.15
CA ILE A 32 14.52 18.16 4.43
C ILE A 32 14.98 19.07 5.59
N ILE A 33 16.14 19.72 5.46
CA ILE A 33 16.66 20.62 6.50
C ILE A 33 15.72 21.81 6.67
N LEU A 34 15.27 22.42 5.57
CA LEU A 34 14.43 23.61 5.62
C LEU A 34 13.04 23.32 6.22
N GLU A 35 12.39 22.23 5.80
CA GLU A 35 11.06 21.83 6.29
C GLU A 35 11.07 21.45 7.78
N ASN A 36 12.15 20.85 8.29
CA ASN A 36 12.30 20.54 9.71
C ASN A 36 12.67 21.76 10.56
N THR A 37 13.32 22.79 9.97
CA THR A 37 13.78 23.97 10.69
C THR A 37 12.76 25.10 10.66
N LEU A 38 12.18 25.42 9.50
CA LEU A 38 11.25 26.52 9.29
C LEU A 38 9.78 26.10 9.45
N THR A 39 9.43 25.52 10.60
CA THR A 39 8.03 25.25 10.95
C THR A 39 7.41 26.45 11.67
N PHE A 40 6.08 26.58 11.59
CA PHE A 40 5.34 27.59 12.35
C PHE A 40 5.65 27.53 13.85
N PHE A 41 5.72 26.32 14.42
CA PHE A 41 5.99 26.15 15.84
C PHE A 41 7.43 26.47 16.22
N ASN A 42 8.43 26.17 15.37
CA ASN A 42 9.81 26.57 15.61
C ASN A 42 9.96 28.10 15.55
N PHE A 43 9.26 28.76 14.62
CA PHE A 43 9.20 30.24 14.58
C PHE A 43 8.55 30.81 15.84
N LEU A 44 7.42 30.27 16.28
CA LEU A 44 6.76 30.69 17.52
C LEU A 44 7.68 30.50 18.73
N ASN A 45 8.33 29.34 18.83
CA ASN A 45 9.29 29.09 19.92
C ASN A 45 10.50 30.04 19.88
N LEU A 46 10.95 30.47 18.71
CA LEU A 46 11.99 31.49 18.59
C LEU A 46 11.48 32.83 19.13
N VAL A 47 10.26 33.23 18.83
CA VAL A 47 9.63 34.44 19.38
C VAL A 47 9.54 34.35 20.92
N LEU A 48 9.08 33.21 21.45
CA LEU A 48 9.01 32.99 22.90
C LEU A 48 10.39 33.02 23.56
N LEU A 49 11.43 32.49 22.91
CA LEU A 49 12.80 32.56 23.37
C LEU A 49 13.25 34.03 23.49
N VAL A 50 13.04 34.82 22.44
CA VAL A 50 13.41 36.25 22.43
C VAL A 50 12.70 36.98 23.57
N LEU A 51 11.42 36.74 23.80
CA LEU A 51 10.66 37.36 24.90
C LEU A 51 11.24 36.99 26.28
N VAL A 52 11.58 35.73 26.53
CA VAL A 52 12.16 35.25 27.78
C VAL A 52 13.56 35.86 28.02
N LEU A 53 14.37 36.02 26.97
CA LEU A 53 15.70 36.63 27.06
C LEU A 53 15.61 38.12 27.31
N LEU A 54 14.67 38.84 26.68
CA LEU A 54 14.44 40.29 26.88
C LEU A 54 14.06 40.61 28.32
N VAL A 55 13.31 39.76 29.01
CA VAL A 55 12.94 39.94 30.42
C VAL A 55 13.99 39.40 31.41
N GLY A 56 15.15 38.93 30.91
CA GLY A 56 16.28 38.46 31.71
C GLY A 56 16.05 37.14 32.45
N SER A 57 15.16 36.28 31.97
CA SER A 57 14.83 34.97 32.60
C SER A 57 15.59 33.80 31.95
N TYR A 58 16.93 33.83 32.00
CA TYR A 58 17.79 32.89 31.27
C TYR A 58 17.55 31.42 31.60
N LYS A 59 17.23 31.07 32.86
CA LYS A 59 16.90 29.68 33.24
C LYS A 59 15.72 29.11 32.47
N ASN A 60 14.75 29.95 32.14
CA ASN A 60 13.54 29.57 31.43
C ASN A 60 13.71 29.48 29.90
N SER A 61 14.92 29.75 29.35
CA SER A 61 15.25 29.54 27.94
C SER A 61 15.64 28.07 27.60
N MET A 62 15.83 27.22 28.62
CA MET A 62 16.29 25.82 28.41
C MET A 62 15.33 24.96 27.57
N PHE A 63 14.07 25.36 27.41
CA PHE A 63 13.14 24.64 26.51
C PHE A 63 13.64 24.58 25.05
N VAL A 64 14.44 25.58 24.62
CA VAL A 64 15.01 25.60 23.28
C VAL A 64 15.96 24.41 23.03
N GLY A 65 16.64 23.91 24.07
CA GLY A 65 17.48 22.74 23.98
C GLY A 65 16.70 21.49 23.53
N ILE A 66 15.48 21.31 24.04
CA ILE A 66 14.62 20.18 23.64
C ILE A 66 14.19 20.34 22.17
N ILE A 67 13.82 21.56 21.76
CA ILE A 67 13.41 21.86 20.38
C ILE A 67 14.56 21.61 19.41
N PHE A 68 15.77 22.08 19.77
CA PHE A 68 16.97 21.87 18.97
C PHE A 68 17.28 20.38 18.81
N ILE A 69 17.25 19.60 19.91
CA ILE A 69 17.48 18.17 19.89
C ILE A 69 16.42 17.47 19.00
N ASN A 70 15.15 17.83 19.16
CA ASN A 70 14.07 17.27 18.35
C ASN A 70 14.27 17.55 16.85
N THR A 71 14.64 18.78 16.48
CA THR A 71 14.91 19.17 15.09
C THR A 71 16.10 18.40 14.51
N VAL A 72 17.19 18.26 15.27
CA VAL A 72 18.38 17.50 14.84
C VAL A 72 18.05 16.02 14.66
N ILE A 73 17.32 15.43 15.60
CA ILE A 73 16.88 14.03 15.49
C ILE A 73 16.02 13.84 14.23
N GLY A 74 15.07 14.75 13.95
CA GLY A 74 14.24 14.72 12.76
C GLY A 74 15.05 14.75 11.47
N ILE A 75 15.95 15.71 11.35
CA ILE A 75 16.82 15.83 10.18
C ILE A 75 17.67 14.56 9.97
N ILE A 76 18.32 14.05 11.04
CA ILE A 76 19.17 12.86 10.94
C ILE A 76 18.35 11.65 10.47
N GLN A 77 17.14 11.47 10.97
CA GLN A 77 16.30 10.34 10.63
C GLN A 77 15.76 10.42 9.21
N GLU A 78 15.28 11.58 8.77
CA GLU A 78 14.82 11.78 7.39
C GLU A 78 15.98 11.64 6.38
N VAL A 79 17.17 12.15 6.70
CA VAL A 79 18.37 11.97 5.85
C VAL A 79 18.76 10.49 5.75
N ARG A 80 18.69 9.74 6.87
CA ARG A 80 18.95 8.29 6.84
C ARG A 80 17.94 7.54 6.00
N ALA A 81 16.65 7.89 6.14
CA ALA A 81 15.60 7.30 5.33
C ALA A 81 15.81 7.55 3.85
N LYS A 82 15.99 8.83 3.48
CA LYS A 82 16.27 9.20 2.09
C LYS A 82 17.44 8.40 1.53
N LYS A 83 18.56 8.34 2.23
CA LYS A 83 19.74 7.60 1.78
C LYS A 83 19.44 6.11 1.55
N THR A 84 18.57 5.50 2.32
CA THR A 84 18.18 4.08 2.15
C THR A 84 17.21 3.91 0.99
N ILE A 85 16.23 4.78 0.87
CA ILE A 85 15.27 4.79 -0.26
C ILE A 85 16.02 5.04 -1.57
N ASP A 86 16.92 6.02 -1.62
CA ASP A 86 17.73 6.32 -2.81
C ASP A 86 18.57 5.09 -3.25
N LYS A 87 19.15 4.32 -2.29
CA LYS A 87 19.88 3.08 -2.61
C LYS A 87 19.00 2.00 -3.21
N LEU A 88 17.75 1.90 -2.80
CA LEU A 88 16.81 0.90 -3.32
C LEU A 88 16.21 1.36 -4.65
N ALA A 89 15.98 2.65 -4.83
CA ALA A 89 15.52 3.24 -6.09
C ALA A 89 16.50 2.95 -7.24
N ILE A 90 17.81 2.86 -6.96
CA ILE A 90 18.81 2.45 -7.98
C ILE A 90 18.53 1.02 -8.51
N LEU A 91 17.89 0.14 -7.73
CA LEU A 91 17.56 -1.22 -8.16
C LEU A 91 16.35 -1.27 -9.11
N THR A 92 15.48 -0.27 -9.04
CA THR A 92 14.28 -0.13 -9.89
C THR A 92 14.46 0.90 -11.00
N GLU A 93 15.67 1.48 -11.12
CA GLU A 93 15.99 2.49 -12.12
C GLU A 93 15.77 1.94 -13.54
N SER A 94 14.91 2.59 -14.31
CA SER A 94 14.66 2.24 -15.70
C SER A 94 15.93 2.39 -16.53
N LYS A 95 16.26 1.36 -17.32
CA LYS A 95 17.44 1.32 -18.18
C LYS A 95 17.05 1.10 -19.61
N THR A 96 17.56 1.95 -20.50
CA THR A 96 17.32 1.84 -21.94
C THR A 96 18.56 1.34 -22.66
N VAL A 97 18.35 0.60 -23.75
CA VAL A 97 19.43 0.15 -24.61
C VAL A 97 19.77 1.27 -25.60
N VAL A 98 21.00 1.77 -25.54
CA VAL A 98 21.51 2.84 -26.43
C VAL A 98 22.65 2.31 -27.29
N LEU A 99 22.73 2.80 -28.53
CA LEU A 99 23.84 2.53 -29.43
C LEU A 99 24.85 3.70 -29.37
N ARG A 100 26.04 3.45 -28.87
CA ARG A 100 27.17 4.42 -28.88
C ARG A 100 28.43 3.72 -29.35
N GLU A 101 29.23 4.38 -30.18
CA GLU A 101 30.49 3.82 -30.74
C GLU A 101 30.28 2.45 -31.43
N GLY A 102 29.12 2.23 -32.06
CA GLY A 102 28.80 0.96 -32.74
C GLY A 102 28.48 -0.21 -31.77
N LYS A 103 28.38 0.05 -30.46
CA LYS A 103 28.06 -0.98 -29.44
C LYS A 103 26.78 -0.63 -28.71
N LYS A 104 26.01 -1.66 -28.42
CA LYS A 104 24.79 -1.53 -27.59
C LYS A 104 25.17 -1.53 -26.11
N TRP A 105 24.71 -0.50 -25.37
CA TRP A 105 24.92 -0.34 -23.94
C TRP A 105 23.54 -0.24 -23.25
N LYS A 106 23.40 -0.85 -22.10
CA LYS A 106 22.21 -0.65 -21.27
C LYS A 106 22.55 0.39 -20.19
N ILE A 107 22.02 1.61 -20.34
CA ILE A 107 22.28 2.73 -19.46
C ILE A 107 21.01 3.22 -18.77
N SER A 108 21.17 3.93 -17.66
CA SER A 108 20.06 4.64 -16.99
C SER A 108 19.42 5.67 -17.93
N THR A 109 18.09 5.78 -17.89
CA THR A 109 17.35 6.76 -18.66
C THR A 109 17.76 8.20 -18.34
N GLU A 110 18.24 8.48 -17.13
CA GLU A 110 18.75 9.80 -16.71
C GLU A 110 20.07 10.19 -17.40
N LYS A 111 20.79 9.23 -17.99
CA LYS A 111 22.08 9.44 -18.68
C LYS A 111 21.94 9.54 -20.22
N LEU A 112 20.73 9.52 -20.71
CA LEU A 112 20.44 9.74 -22.11
C LEU A 112 20.70 11.19 -22.49
N VAL A 113 21.21 11.41 -23.71
CA VAL A 113 21.46 12.74 -24.25
C VAL A 113 20.73 12.91 -25.58
N VAL A 114 20.55 14.14 -26.03
CA VAL A 114 19.97 14.45 -27.36
C VAL A 114 20.83 13.74 -28.42
N ASP A 115 20.18 13.26 -29.49
CA ASP A 115 20.74 12.47 -30.60
C ASP A 115 21.21 11.04 -30.23
N ASP A 116 21.01 10.55 -29.01
CA ASP A 116 21.24 9.13 -28.71
C ASP A 116 20.30 8.24 -29.53
N LEU A 117 20.82 7.12 -30.01
CA LEU A 117 20.04 6.08 -30.69
C LEU A 117 19.62 5.04 -29.67
N ILE A 118 18.31 4.93 -29.43
CA ILE A 118 17.72 3.99 -28.45
C ILE A 118 16.93 2.89 -29.16
N PHE A 119 16.86 1.72 -28.51
CA PHE A 119 16.03 0.62 -28.96
C PHE A 119 14.89 0.45 -27.97
N LEU A 120 13.66 0.51 -28.47
CA LEU A 120 12.43 0.33 -27.71
C LEU A 120 11.71 -0.94 -28.16
N LYS A 121 11.08 -1.62 -27.22
CA LYS A 121 10.26 -2.82 -27.41
C LYS A 121 9.02 -2.82 -26.53
N ALA A 122 8.09 -3.74 -26.79
CA ALA A 122 6.87 -3.89 -26.01
C ALA A 122 7.14 -3.98 -24.51
N GLY A 123 6.32 -3.30 -23.72
CA GLY A 123 6.42 -3.19 -22.26
C GLY A 123 7.35 -2.08 -21.73
N GLU A 124 8.13 -1.42 -22.59
CA GLU A 124 9.01 -0.32 -22.18
C GLU A 124 8.33 1.03 -22.27
N GLN A 125 8.66 1.93 -21.34
CA GLN A 125 8.24 3.32 -21.38
C GLN A 125 9.20 4.12 -22.26
N VAL A 126 8.67 5.07 -23.06
CA VAL A 126 9.46 6.01 -23.84
C VAL A 126 10.17 6.98 -22.86
N PRO A 127 11.52 6.94 -22.74
CA PRO A 127 12.24 7.64 -21.69
C PRO A 127 12.42 9.15 -21.96
N ALA A 128 12.36 9.55 -23.21
CA ALA A 128 12.55 10.91 -23.68
C ALA A 128 11.86 11.05 -25.05
N ASP A 129 11.52 12.26 -25.48
CA ASP A 129 10.92 12.45 -26.78
C ASP A 129 11.88 11.97 -27.87
N ALA A 130 11.38 11.12 -28.76
CA ALA A 130 12.21 10.45 -29.75
C ALA A 130 11.51 10.36 -31.12
N LYS A 131 12.27 10.12 -32.16
CA LYS A 131 11.79 9.90 -33.53
C LYS A 131 12.15 8.51 -34.00
N ILE A 132 11.19 7.76 -34.54
CA ILE A 132 11.43 6.42 -35.09
C ILE A 132 12.26 6.52 -36.37
N LEU A 133 13.36 5.78 -36.43
CA LEU A 133 14.23 5.66 -37.58
C LEU A 133 14.00 4.36 -38.36
N GLU A 134 13.86 3.24 -37.67
CA GLU A 134 13.67 1.90 -38.22
C GLU A 134 12.74 1.07 -37.31
N GLY A 135 11.87 0.23 -37.92
CA GLY A 135 10.90 -0.59 -37.19
C GLY A 135 9.54 0.07 -37.05
N SER A 136 8.62 -0.56 -36.33
CA SER A 136 7.28 -0.01 -36.05
C SER A 136 6.87 -0.34 -34.63
N LEU A 137 6.09 0.53 -34.01
CA LEU A 137 5.59 0.40 -32.65
C LEU A 137 4.10 0.67 -32.60
N GLU A 138 3.41 0.00 -31.71
CA GLU A 138 2.13 0.49 -31.18
C GLU A 138 2.38 1.14 -29.83
N VAL A 139 1.89 2.35 -29.65
CA VAL A 139 2.19 3.17 -28.46
C VAL A 139 0.90 3.66 -27.81
N ASN A 140 0.79 3.50 -26.52
CA ASN A 140 -0.29 4.04 -25.71
C ASN A 140 0.13 5.39 -25.11
N GLU A 141 -0.60 6.44 -25.45
CA GLU A 141 -0.34 7.81 -24.99
C GLU A 141 -1.33 8.27 -23.89
N SER A 142 -2.08 7.36 -23.30
CA SER A 142 -3.17 7.66 -22.36
C SER A 142 -2.75 8.47 -21.12
N LEU A 143 -1.51 8.36 -20.67
CA LEU A 143 -1.00 9.19 -19.56
C LEU A 143 -0.80 10.66 -19.95
N LEU A 144 -0.66 10.94 -21.23
CA LEU A 144 -0.42 12.29 -21.74
C LEU A 144 -1.71 12.93 -22.25
N THR A 145 -2.52 12.18 -22.98
CA THR A 145 -3.72 12.66 -23.67
C THR A 145 -5.01 12.35 -22.91
N GLY A 146 -5.00 11.32 -22.06
CA GLY A 146 -6.20 10.75 -21.41
C GLY A 146 -6.96 9.77 -22.32
N GLU A 147 -6.59 9.64 -23.61
CA GLU A 147 -7.18 8.69 -24.55
C GLU A 147 -6.40 7.38 -24.53
N ALA A 148 -7.10 6.26 -24.42
CA ALA A 148 -6.48 4.96 -24.15
C ALA A 148 -6.25 4.11 -25.42
N ASP A 149 -6.48 4.65 -26.59
CA ASP A 149 -6.27 3.94 -27.86
C ASP A 149 -4.78 3.77 -28.15
N ASN A 150 -4.42 2.59 -28.66
CA ASN A 150 -3.07 2.33 -29.12
C ASN A 150 -2.89 2.94 -30.50
N LEU A 151 -1.86 3.78 -30.64
CA LEU A 151 -1.54 4.48 -31.86
C LEU A 151 -0.40 3.76 -32.61
N PRO A 152 -0.60 3.32 -33.86
CA PRO A 152 0.48 2.79 -34.68
C PRO A 152 1.45 3.91 -35.05
N LYS A 153 2.74 3.71 -34.83
CA LYS A 153 3.84 4.64 -35.15
C LYS A 153 4.84 3.97 -36.09
N ASN A 154 5.13 4.65 -37.17
CA ASN A 154 5.99 4.20 -38.27
C ASN A 154 7.28 5.03 -38.37
N PRO A 155 8.27 4.62 -39.15
CA PRO A 155 9.48 5.41 -39.37
C PRO A 155 9.18 6.85 -39.81
N GLY A 156 9.74 7.81 -39.05
CA GLY A 156 9.50 9.21 -39.21
C GLY A 156 8.53 9.85 -38.21
N ASP A 157 7.74 9.05 -37.50
CA ASP A 157 6.82 9.52 -36.45
C ASP A 157 7.54 9.85 -35.16
N GLU A 158 6.95 10.77 -34.39
CA GLU A 158 7.46 11.17 -33.08
C GLU A 158 6.81 10.32 -31.95
N LEU A 159 7.63 10.00 -30.96
CA LEU A 159 7.27 9.34 -29.71
C LEU A 159 7.42 10.35 -28.58
N PHE A 160 6.41 10.46 -27.74
CA PHE A 160 6.42 11.35 -26.59
C PHE A 160 6.90 10.64 -25.31
N SER A 161 7.78 11.30 -24.57
CA SER A 161 8.23 10.80 -23.26
C SER A 161 7.04 10.53 -22.35
N GLY A 162 7.08 9.42 -21.62
CA GLY A 162 5.99 9.00 -20.73
C GLY A 162 4.93 8.12 -21.39
N SER A 163 4.86 8.01 -22.72
CA SER A 163 4.03 7.02 -23.42
C SER A 163 4.61 5.60 -23.30
N PHE A 164 3.83 4.57 -23.62
CA PHE A 164 4.21 3.17 -23.48
C PHE A 164 4.13 2.40 -24.77
N VAL A 165 5.14 1.57 -24.99
CA VAL A 165 5.14 0.64 -26.12
C VAL A 165 4.30 -0.58 -25.76
N THR A 166 3.18 -0.79 -26.47
CA THR A 166 2.29 -1.93 -26.26
C THR A 166 2.65 -3.10 -27.17
N ALA A 167 3.14 -2.85 -28.38
CA ALA A 167 3.58 -3.88 -29.31
C ALA A 167 4.71 -3.36 -30.23
N GLY A 168 5.44 -4.28 -30.85
CA GLY A 168 6.49 -3.97 -31.82
C GLY A 168 7.86 -3.70 -31.20
N GLN A 169 8.81 -3.33 -32.07
CA GLN A 169 10.15 -2.89 -31.71
C GLN A 169 10.69 -1.89 -32.73
N ALA A 170 11.43 -0.87 -32.27
CA ALA A 170 11.98 0.14 -33.14
C ALA A 170 13.32 0.70 -32.63
N CYS A 171 14.13 1.21 -33.59
CA CYS A 171 15.28 2.05 -33.30
C CYS A 171 14.85 3.52 -33.43
N CYS A 172 15.07 4.31 -32.38
CA CYS A 172 14.60 5.69 -32.27
C CYS A 172 15.76 6.63 -31.94
N GLN A 173 15.71 7.86 -32.41
CA GLN A 173 16.66 8.93 -32.08
C GLN A 173 16.02 9.89 -31.09
N ILE A 174 16.68 10.21 -29.98
CA ILE A 174 16.21 11.18 -28.98
C ILE A 174 16.28 12.59 -29.56
N ILE A 175 15.16 13.34 -29.48
CA ILE A 175 15.02 14.72 -29.99
C ILE A 175 14.97 15.75 -28.87
N HIS A 176 14.31 15.43 -27.71
CA HIS A 176 14.27 16.29 -26.52
C HIS A 176 14.62 15.48 -25.28
N VAL A 177 15.12 16.16 -24.24
CA VAL A 177 15.52 15.57 -22.97
C VAL A 177 15.15 16.47 -21.78
N GLY A 178 14.98 15.92 -20.60
CA GLY A 178 14.78 16.67 -19.35
C GLY A 178 13.51 17.55 -19.39
N SER A 179 13.66 18.82 -19.08
CA SER A 179 12.55 19.80 -19.06
C SER A 179 11.90 20.04 -20.42
N ASP A 180 12.60 19.75 -21.50
CA ASP A 180 12.14 20.01 -22.86
C ASP A 180 11.26 18.86 -23.40
N ASN A 181 11.20 17.73 -22.71
CA ASN A 181 10.29 16.64 -23.01
C ASN A 181 8.82 17.08 -22.95
N TYR A 182 7.99 16.55 -23.84
CA TYR A 182 6.56 16.82 -23.93
C TYR A 182 5.83 16.58 -22.60
N ALA A 183 6.08 15.45 -21.94
CA ALA A 183 5.50 15.16 -20.63
C ALA A 183 5.89 16.19 -19.56
N SER A 184 7.15 16.67 -19.57
CA SER A 184 7.62 17.68 -18.60
C SER A 184 6.96 19.03 -18.82
N ARG A 185 6.74 19.41 -20.09
CA ARG A 185 6.04 20.66 -20.47
C ARG A 185 4.57 20.64 -20.01
N ILE A 186 3.83 19.58 -20.30
CA ILE A 186 2.44 19.43 -19.85
C ILE A 186 2.36 19.45 -18.32
N THR A 187 3.26 18.74 -17.62
CA THR A 187 3.24 18.67 -16.15
C THR A 187 3.56 20.03 -15.51
N SER A 188 4.39 20.85 -16.13
CA SER A 188 4.69 22.20 -15.66
C SER A 188 3.51 23.17 -15.81
N GLU A 189 2.65 22.97 -16.81
CA GLU A 189 1.42 23.73 -17.05
C GLU A 189 0.25 23.23 -16.19
N ALA A 190 0.16 21.91 -15.96
CA ALA A 190 -0.87 21.28 -15.14
C ALA A 190 -0.37 21.07 -13.70
N LYS A 191 -0.30 22.12 -12.89
CA LYS A 191 0.21 22.13 -11.51
C LYS A 191 -0.60 21.35 -10.47
N GLU A 192 -1.50 20.46 -10.84
CA GLU A 192 -2.28 19.66 -9.91
C GLU A 192 -2.07 18.15 -10.10
N PHE A 193 -0.96 17.63 -9.53
CA PHE A 193 -0.94 16.22 -9.16
C PHE A 193 -1.98 15.99 -8.06
N LYS A 194 -2.91 15.07 -8.29
CA LYS A 194 -3.85 14.58 -7.28
C LYS A 194 -3.03 13.97 -6.14
N ARG A 195 -2.78 14.76 -5.08
CA ARG A 195 -2.07 14.26 -3.89
C ARG A 195 -2.97 13.23 -3.22
N HIS A 196 -2.49 12.02 -3.05
CA HIS A 196 -3.24 10.97 -2.35
C HIS A 196 -3.71 11.46 -0.97
N ASN A 197 -4.98 11.20 -0.65
CA ASN A 197 -5.63 11.62 0.58
C ASN A 197 -5.20 10.73 1.75
N SER A 198 -4.14 11.12 2.48
CA SER A 198 -3.82 10.51 3.78
C SER A 198 -4.73 11.08 4.86
N GLU A 199 -5.56 10.25 5.49
CA GLU A 199 -6.39 10.66 6.62
C GLU A 199 -5.54 11.08 7.81
N LEU A 200 -4.45 10.38 8.06
CA LEU A 200 -3.49 10.70 9.11
C LEU A 200 -2.95 12.13 8.94
N ARG A 201 -2.45 12.45 7.74
CA ARG A 201 -1.90 13.77 7.43
C ARG A 201 -2.97 14.86 7.55
N ASN A 202 -4.16 14.63 7.02
CA ASN A 202 -5.27 15.60 7.07
C ASN A 202 -5.71 15.82 8.52
N SER A 203 -5.81 14.77 9.33
CA SER A 203 -6.17 14.84 10.73
C SER A 203 -5.12 15.57 11.57
N LEU A 204 -3.84 15.30 11.32
CA LEU A 204 -2.74 16.02 11.99
C LEU A 204 -2.73 17.50 11.62
N ASN A 205 -2.89 17.83 10.35
CA ASN A 205 -2.96 19.22 9.90
C ASN A 205 -4.16 19.96 10.49
N ALA A 206 -5.32 19.30 10.62
CA ALA A 206 -6.49 19.89 11.28
C ALA A 206 -6.21 20.21 12.75
N ILE A 207 -5.61 19.28 13.51
CA ILE A 207 -5.20 19.50 14.89
C ILE A 207 -4.25 20.71 14.98
N LEU A 208 -3.20 20.71 14.15
CA LEU A 208 -2.19 21.78 14.16
C LEU A 208 -2.79 23.16 13.79
N LYS A 209 -3.70 23.19 12.81
CA LYS A 209 -4.40 24.41 12.40
C LYS A 209 -5.26 25.00 13.52
N VAL A 210 -6.05 24.15 14.19
CA VAL A 210 -6.91 24.59 15.32
C VAL A 210 -6.04 25.12 16.45
N ILE A 211 -4.98 24.42 16.83
CA ILE A 211 -4.06 24.81 17.88
C ILE A 211 -3.38 26.15 17.52
N SER A 212 -2.91 26.32 16.29
CA SER A 212 -2.26 27.55 15.84
C SER A 212 -3.17 28.79 15.95
N ILE A 213 -4.49 28.59 15.69
CA ILE A 213 -5.47 29.68 15.85
C ILE A 213 -5.69 30.04 17.32
N ILE A 214 -5.68 29.05 18.23
CA ILE A 214 -5.98 29.25 19.66
C ILE A 214 -4.79 29.85 20.41
N ILE A 215 -3.56 29.46 20.07
CA ILE A 215 -2.35 29.80 20.83
C ILE A 215 -2.16 31.32 20.96
N VAL A 216 -2.28 32.09 19.88
CA VAL A 216 -1.96 33.50 19.85
C VAL A 216 -2.94 34.34 20.71
N PRO A 217 -4.28 34.20 20.53
CA PRO A 217 -5.23 34.92 21.38
C PRO A 217 -5.11 34.54 22.85
N MET A 218 -4.91 33.21 23.12
CA MET A 218 -4.80 32.73 24.50
C MET A 218 -3.55 33.28 25.21
N GLY A 219 -2.40 33.31 24.54
CA GLY A 219 -1.18 33.92 25.07
C GLY A 219 -1.34 35.41 25.34
N ALA A 220 -1.97 36.13 24.41
CA ALA A 220 -2.24 37.58 24.58
C ALA A 220 -3.19 37.86 25.77
N LEU A 221 -4.27 37.07 25.88
CA LEU A 221 -5.23 37.21 27.00
C LEU A 221 -4.59 36.88 28.36
N LEU A 222 -3.77 35.85 28.43
CA LEU A 222 -3.03 35.49 29.64
C LEU A 222 -2.05 36.57 30.04
N PHE A 223 -1.25 37.06 29.10
CA PHE A 223 -0.33 38.20 29.40
C PHE A 223 -1.09 39.41 29.90
N TYR A 224 -2.18 39.81 29.21
CA TYR A 224 -3.03 40.92 29.57
C TYR A 224 -3.60 40.76 30.98
N LYS A 225 -4.16 39.60 31.31
CA LYS A 225 -4.72 39.27 32.62
C LYS A 225 -3.66 39.39 33.73
N GLN A 226 -2.48 38.81 33.53
CA GLN A 226 -1.43 38.79 34.57
C GLN A 226 -0.82 40.15 34.82
N TYR A 227 -0.57 40.91 33.75
CA TYR A 227 0.05 42.21 33.87
C TYR A 227 -0.90 43.27 34.45
N TYR A 228 -2.15 43.34 33.96
CA TYR A 228 -3.08 44.42 34.34
C TYR A 228 -4.01 44.09 35.53
N PHE A 229 -4.38 42.78 35.69
CA PHE A 229 -5.34 42.42 36.75
C PHE A 229 -4.70 41.74 37.96
N VAL A 230 -3.71 40.85 37.75
CA VAL A 230 -2.98 40.23 38.86
C VAL A 230 -1.92 41.20 39.44
N GLY A 231 -1.39 42.12 38.62
CA GLY A 231 -0.37 43.08 39.02
C GLY A 231 1.03 42.46 39.06
N ASP A 232 1.25 41.33 38.36
CA ASP A 232 2.58 40.75 38.20
C ASP A 232 3.51 41.75 37.49
N ASN A 233 4.80 41.70 37.80
CA ASN A 233 5.78 42.44 37.04
C ASN A 233 5.87 41.89 35.62
N ILE A 234 6.38 42.65 34.66
CA ILE A 234 6.47 42.31 33.26
C ILE A 234 7.23 41.01 33.04
N ARG A 235 8.25 40.71 33.86
CA ARG A 235 9.05 39.50 33.80
C ARG A 235 8.20 38.27 34.08
N ASP A 236 7.47 38.25 35.19
CA ASP A 236 6.69 37.09 35.61
C ASP A 236 5.47 36.90 34.70
N SER A 237 4.84 37.98 34.24
CA SER A 237 3.77 37.95 33.24
C SER A 237 4.21 37.30 31.92
N VAL A 238 5.41 37.65 31.43
CA VAL A 238 5.97 37.02 30.21
C VAL A 238 6.33 35.54 30.46
N VAL A 239 7.00 35.22 31.57
CA VAL A 239 7.40 33.85 31.90
C VAL A 239 6.18 32.93 31.99
N ASN A 240 5.14 33.36 32.68
CA ASN A 240 3.90 32.61 32.88
C ASN A 240 3.14 32.41 31.56
N MET A 241 3.05 33.47 30.73
CA MET A 241 2.46 33.39 29.39
C MET A 241 3.24 32.40 28.51
N VAL A 242 4.60 32.47 28.52
CA VAL A 242 5.44 31.56 27.76
C VAL A 242 5.26 30.11 28.22
N ALA A 243 5.17 29.86 29.54
CA ALA A 243 4.92 28.52 30.07
C ALA A 243 3.59 27.93 29.57
N ALA A 244 2.53 28.74 29.59
CA ALA A 244 1.22 28.32 29.09
C ALA A 244 1.24 28.03 27.58
N VAL A 245 1.85 28.90 26.77
CA VAL A 245 1.96 28.76 25.33
C VAL A 245 2.79 27.50 24.96
N LEU A 246 3.93 27.26 25.61
CA LEU A 246 4.75 26.07 25.45
C LEU A 246 3.96 24.79 25.76
N GLY A 247 3.09 24.84 26.77
CA GLY A 247 2.19 23.76 27.11
C GLY A 247 1.21 23.43 25.98
N MET A 248 0.75 24.41 25.21
CA MET A 248 -0.22 24.24 24.12
C MET A 248 0.43 23.70 22.83
N ILE A 249 1.73 23.89 22.62
CA ILE A 249 2.44 23.46 21.44
C ILE A 249 2.63 21.93 21.49
N PRO A 250 2.12 21.14 20.50
CA PRO A 250 2.35 19.70 20.43
C PRO A 250 3.72 19.40 19.82
N GLU A 251 4.78 19.81 20.53
CA GLU A 251 6.16 19.60 20.11
C GLU A 251 6.42 18.10 19.85
N GLY A 252 6.97 17.75 18.73
CA GLY A 252 7.35 16.37 18.41
C GLY A 252 6.25 15.52 17.77
N LEU A 253 4.98 15.95 17.68
CA LEU A 253 3.94 15.18 17.01
C LEU A 253 4.25 14.97 15.51
N VAL A 254 4.65 16.03 14.82
CA VAL A 254 5.04 15.99 13.41
C VAL A 254 6.31 15.16 13.23
N LEU A 255 7.31 15.41 14.08
CA LEU A 255 8.56 14.67 14.10
C LEU A 255 8.30 13.16 14.28
N LEU A 256 7.50 12.79 15.29
CA LEU A 256 7.23 11.38 15.58
C LEU A 256 6.49 10.69 14.43
N THR A 257 5.60 11.40 13.75
CA THR A 257 4.89 10.90 12.58
C THR A 257 5.86 10.62 11.44
N SER A 258 6.72 11.57 11.11
CA SER A 258 7.76 11.41 10.08
C SER A 258 8.70 10.25 10.42
N VAL A 259 9.15 10.17 11.67
CA VAL A 259 10.01 9.09 12.17
C VAL A 259 9.32 7.71 12.07
N ALA A 260 8.06 7.60 12.47
CA ALA A 260 7.33 6.33 12.45
C ALA A 260 7.12 5.82 11.02
N LEU A 261 6.70 6.70 10.09
CA LEU A 261 6.58 6.39 8.66
C LEU A 261 7.92 5.97 8.06
N THR A 262 8.97 6.72 8.35
CA THR A 262 10.34 6.44 7.92
C THR A 262 10.83 5.06 8.40
N LEU A 263 10.66 4.75 9.70
CA LEU A 263 11.02 3.45 10.24
C LEU A 263 10.18 2.31 9.64
N GLY A 264 8.90 2.57 9.32
CA GLY A 264 8.05 1.65 8.57
C GLY A 264 8.63 1.36 7.19
N ALA A 265 8.94 2.39 6.42
CA ALA A 265 9.55 2.27 5.10
C ALA A 265 10.92 1.55 5.14
N LEU A 266 11.77 1.86 6.13
CA LEU A 266 13.06 1.17 6.31
C LEU A 266 12.91 -0.33 6.59
N LYS A 267 11.92 -0.74 7.40
CA LYS A 267 11.65 -2.15 7.64
C LYS A 267 11.14 -2.86 6.40
N LEU A 268 10.26 -2.22 5.63
CA LEU A 268 9.78 -2.74 4.35
C LEU A 268 10.92 -2.85 3.33
N ALA A 269 11.81 -1.87 3.31
CA ALA A 269 13.02 -1.88 2.49
C ALA A 269 13.93 -3.08 2.78
N GLN A 270 14.09 -3.47 4.06
CA GLN A 270 14.82 -4.67 4.46
C GLN A 270 14.16 -5.97 3.96
N LYS A 271 12.86 -5.92 3.68
CA LYS A 271 12.05 -7.00 3.10
C LYS A 271 11.92 -6.85 1.58
N LYS A 272 12.85 -6.13 0.95
CA LYS A 272 12.88 -5.89 -0.51
C LYS A 272 11.58 -5.27 -1.06
N THR A 273 10.94 -4.43 -0.28
CA THR A 273 9.77 -3.67 -0.69
C THR A 273 10.15 -2.19 -0.75
N LEU A 274 10.12 -1.61 -1.94
CA LEU A 274 10.37 -0.19 -2.16
C LEU A 274 9.07 0.59 -1.98
N VAL A 275 9.05 1.48 -1.00
CA VAL A 275 7.96 2.42 -0.77
C VAL A 275 8.34 3.75 -1.42
N GLN A 276 7.64 4.14 -2.47
CA GLN A 276 7.87 5.39 -3.19
C GLN A 276 7.15 6.56 -2.50
N GLU A 277 5.98 6.31 -1.92
CA GLU A 277 5.20 7.30 -1.17
C GLU A 277 4.96 6.84 0.27
N LEU A 278 5.50 7.56 1.27
CA LEU A 278 5.46 7.15 2.68
C LEU A 278 4.04 7.02 3.24
N TYR A 279 3.11 7.85 2.78
CA TYR A 279 1.72 7.81 3.28
C TYR A 279 0.91 6.62 2.75
N CYS A 280 1.35 5.97 1.68
CA CYS A 280 0.74 4.73 1.19
C CYS A 280 0.78 3.61 2.26
N ILE A 281 1.81 3.59 3.13
CA ILE A 281 1.91 2.65 4.25
C ILE A 281 0.69 2.78 5.18
N GLU A 282 0.22 4.01 5.43
CA GLU A 282 -0.99 4.26 6.21
C GLU A 282 -2.24 3.79 5.47
N THR A 283 -2.35 4.15 4.19
CA THR A 283 -3.50 3.82 3.37
C THR A 283 -3.68 2.31 3.28
N LEU A 284 -2.60 1.57 3.04
CA LEU A 284 -2.65 0.11 2.93
C LEU A 284 -3.09 -0.59 4.23
N ALA A 285 -2.79 0.01 5.39
CA ALA A 285 -3.26 -0.50 6.69
C ALA A 285 -4.79 -0.42 6.86
N ARG A 286 -5.47 0.36 6.03
CA ARG A 286 -6.89 0.69 6.07
C ARG A 286 -7.67 0.17 4.87
N VAL A 287 -6.99 -0.45 3.93
CA VAL A 287 -7.59 -1.06 2.75
C VAL A 287 -8.65 -2.06 3.19
N ASP A 288 -9.85 -1.90 2.64
CA ASP A 288 -10.99 -2.80 2.81
C ASP A 288 -11.34 -3.55 1.52
N THR A 289 -10.82 -3.09 0.38
CA THR A 289 -10.98 -3.75 -0.93
C THR A 289 -9.64 -3.82 -1.66
N LEU A 290 -9.23 -5.03 -2.05
CA LEU A 290 -8.00 -5.28 -2.80
C LEU A 290 -8.33 -5.82 -4.18
N CYS A 291 -8.07 -5.00 -5.20
CA CYS A 291 -8.16 -5.37 -6.60
C CYS A 291 -6.85 -6.00 -7.06
N LEU A 292 -6.92 -7.24 -7.53
CA LEU A 292 -5.78 -8.04 -7.95
C LEU A 292 -5.82 -8.23 -9.45
N ASP A 293 -4.78 -7.83 -10.17
CA ASP A 293 -4.59 -8.35 -11.52
C ASP A 293 -4.23 -9.84 -11.43
N LYS A 294 -4.69 -10.66 -12.39
CA LYS A 294 -4.41 -12.09 -12.42
C LYS A 294 -2.95 -12.36 -12.74
N THR A 295 -2.51 -11.82 -13.91
CA THR A 295 -1.22 -12.13 -14.52
C THR A 295 -0.10 -11.40 -13.79
N GLY A 296 1.01 -12.09 -13.50
CA GLY A 296 2.16 -11.49 -12.81
C GLY A 296 1.93 -11.19 -11.32
N THR A 297 0.68 -11.24 -10.81
CA THR A 297 0.33 -11.02 -9.40
C THR A 297 -0.05 -12.32 -8.70
N ILE A 298 -1.19 -12.92 -9.05
CA ILE A 298 -1.64 -14.23 -8.51
C ILE A 298 -0.84 -15.35 -9.19
N THR A 299 -0.53 -15.17 -10.48
CA THR A 299 0.31 -16.07 -11.26
C THR A 299 1.72 -15.49 -11.43
N GLU A 300 2.68 -16.35 -11.82
CA GLU A 300 4.07 -15.92 -12.05
C GLU A 300 4.26 -15.14 -13.37
N GLY A 301 3.20 -15.05 -14.19
CA GLY A 301 3.29 -14.50 -15.55
C GLY A 301 3.95 -15.46 -16.54
N THR A 302 4.32 -16.65 -16.09
CA THR A 302 4.79 -17.76 -16.90
C THR A 302 3.68 -18.75 -17.12
N MET A 303 3.75 -19.50 -18.23
CA MET A 303 2.82 -20.56 -18.58
C MET A 303 3.54 -21.89 -18.65
N CYS A 304 2.81 -22.98 -18.44
CA CYS A 304 3.29 -24.32 -18.71
C CYS A 304 2.25 -25.11 -19.50
N VAL A 305 2.71 -26.06 -20.31
CA VAL A 305 1.85 -27.04 -20.96
C VAL A 305 1.53 -28.13 -19.93
N GLU A 306 0.29 -28.18 -19.50
CA GLU A 306 -0.19 -29.13 -18.50
C GLU A 306 -0.40 -30.50 -19.11
N ALA A 307 -1.08 -30.57 -20.27
CA ALA A 307 -1.34 -31.80 -21.00
C ALA A 307 -1.39 -31.56 -22.52
N VAL A 308 -1.30 -32.69 -23.28
CA VAL A 308 -1.48 -32.74 -24.72
C VAL A 308 -2.50 -33.81 -25.00
N GLU A 309 -3.62 -33.46 -25.61
CA GLU A 309 -4.71 -34.36 -25.93
C GLU A 309 -4.81 -34.61 -27.43
N SER A 310 -5.07 -35.87 -27.85
CA SER A 310 -5.36 -36.18 -29.26
C SER A 310 -6.83 -35.90 -29.59
N TYR A 311 -7.12 -35.51 -30.84
CA TYR A 311 -8.49 -35.35 -31.33
C TYR A 311 -8.71 -36.20 -32.58
N PRO A 312 -9.88 -36.89 -32.75
CA PRO A 312 -10.95 -37.04 -31.75
C PRO A 312 -10.51 -37.88 -30.54
N PRO A 313 -11.11 -37.62 -29.35
CA PRO A 313 -10.78 -38.41 -28.17
C PRO A 313 -11.10 -39.89 -28.37
N VAL A 314 -10.23 -40.77 -27.89
CA VAL A 314 -10.44 -42.22 -27.93
C VAL A 314 -11.33 -42.57 -26.72
N TYR A 315 -12.60 -42.87 -26.99
CA TYR A 315 -13.50 -43.38 -25.96
C TYR A 315 -13.41 -44.91 -25.95
N ASP A 316 -13.19 -45.52 -24.79
CA ASP A 316 -13.29 -46.98 -24.64
C ASP A 316 -14.75 -47.43 -24.87
N GLU A 317 -14.98 -48.35 -25.81
CA GLU A 317 -16.29 -48.96 -26.12
C GLU A 317 -16.92 -49.69 -24.91
N ILE A 318 -16.28 -49.72 -23.75
CA ILE A 318 -16.74 -50.42 -22.54
C ILE A 318 -17.80 -49.65 -21.76
N SER A 319 -17.88 -48.32 -21.87
CA SER A 319 -18.86 -47.52 -21.13
C SER A 319 -20.27 -47.50 -21.75
N GLU A 320 -20.44 -47.82 -23.04
CA GLU A 320 -21.76 -47.92 -23.66
C GLU A 320 -22.56 -49.18 -23.27
N LYS A 321 -21.91 -50.19 -22.72
CA LYS A 321 -22.61 -51.44 -22.31
C LYS A 321 -23.24 -51.37 -20.91
N ILE A 322 -23.01 -50.30 -20.15
CA ILE A 322 -23.56 -50.18 -18.80
C ILE A 322 -24.82 -49.25 -18.75
N SER A 323 -25.04 -48.41 -19.75
CA SER A 323 -26.21 -47.50 -19.81
C SER A 323 -27.45 -48.05 -20.52
N GLY A 324 -27.40 -49.32 -21.03
CA GLY A 324 -28.50 -49.94 -21.70
C GLY A 324 -29.24 -50.97 -20.82
N LYS A 325 -29.90 -50.54 -19.76
CA LYS A 325 -30.97 -51.27 -19.11
C LYS A 325 -32.18 -50.37 -18.90
N ASP A 326 -33.19 -50.61 -19.75
CA ASP A 326 -34.54 -50.12 -19.57
C ASP A 326 -35.15 -50.59 -18.25
N PRO A 327 -35.99 -49.75 -17.60
CA PRO A 327 -36.70 -50.15 -16.39
C PRO A 327 -38.03 -50.79 -16.77
N GLU A 328 -38.17 -52.09 -16.64
CA GLU A 328 -39.51 -52.73 -16.49
C GLU A 328 -39.67 -53.31 -15.10
N SER A 329 -40.68 -52.72 -14.44
CA SER A 329 -41.63 -53.26 -13.46
C SER A 329 -41.25 -54.51 -12.66
N ASP A 330 -41.29 -54.39 -11.30
CA ASP A 330 -42.17 -55.19 -10.50
C ASP A 330 -42.44 -54.57 -9.11
N GLU A 331 -43.76 -54.53 -8.78
CA GLU A 331 -44.32 -54.20 -7.48
C GLU A 331 -44.10 -55.33 -6.49
N GLY A 332 -43.89 -55.04 -5.21
CA GLY A 332 -43.99 -56.11 -4.21
C GLY A 332 -43.46 -55.79 -2.83
N ASP A 333 -44.22 -55.10 -2.08
CA ASP A 333 -44.60 -55.35 -0.67
C ASP A 333 -43.59 -55.56 0.47
N SER A 334 -43.78 -54.68 1.46
CA SER A 334 -43.86 -54.89 2.89
C SER A 334 -42.65 -54.99 3.80
N ASN A 335 -42.74 -54.06 4.76
CA ASN A 335 -42.48 -54.19 6.21
C ASN A 335 -41.06 -54.20 6.75
N GLY A 336 -40.76 -53.18 7.44
CA GLY A 336 -40.72 -53.24 8.92
C GLY A 336 -39.37 -52.96 9.58
N THR A 337 -39.50 -52.02 10.35
CA THR A 337 -38.94 -51.78 11.70
C THR A 337 -37.75 -50.90 11.90
N GLU A 338 -38.09 -49.93 12.75
CA GLU A 338 -37.29 -48.97 13.50
C GLU A 338 -36.10 -49.57 14.28
N SER A 339 -35.09 -48.75 14.50
CA SER A 339 -34.59 -48.35 15.82
C SER A 339 -33.30 -47.54 15.65
N SER A 340 -33.33 -46.26 15.92
CA SER A 340 -32.96 -45.50 17.14
C SER A 340 -31.65 -45.93 17.79
N ALA A 341 -30.72 -44.97 17.87
CA ALA A 341 -30.10 -44.41 19.06
C ALA A 341 -28.75 -43.73 18.73
N THR A 342 -28.71 -42.46 18.79
CA THR A 342 -28.01 -41.58 19.74
C THR A 342 -26.78 -42.16 20.46
N SER A 343 -25.62 -41.49 20.30
CA SER A 343 -24.93 -40.98 21.48
C SER A 343 -23.73 -40.10 21.10
N ALA A 344 -23.76 -38.93 21.68
CA ALA A 344 -22.64 -38.01 21.80
C ALA A 344 -21.78 -38.42 23.01
N VAL A 345 -20.45 -38.19 22.96
CA VAL A 345 -19.56 -37.86 24.10
C VAL A 345 -18.32 -37.19 23.48
N SER A 346 -18.10 -35.99 23.70
CA SER A 346 -17.39 -35.05 24.55
C SER A 346 -16.04 -35.50 25.04
N ALA A 347 -15.10 -34.63 24.86
CA ALA A 347 -14.19 -33.94 25.73
C ALA A 347 -12.78 -34.47 25.96
N THR A 348 -11.89 -33.58 25.82
CA THR A 348 -10.82 -33.05 26.70
C THR A 348 -9.46 -33.72 26.78
N ASP A 349 -8.46 -32.82 26.53
CA ASP A 349 -7.18 -32.66 27.24
C ASP A 349 -6.08 -33.69 27.13
N ALA A 350 -4.95 -33.23 26.62
CA ALA A 350 -3.66 -33.09 27.32
C ALA A 350 -2.50 -32.78 26.35
N ILE A 351 -1.97 -31.60 26.37
CA ILE A 351 -0.70 -31.08 26.91
C ILE A 351 0.54 -32.00 26.70
N ALA A 352 1.49 -31.44 26.01
CA ALA A 352 2.89 -31.20 26.25
C ALA A 352 3.96 -31.86 25.37
N LYS A 353 4.81 -30.95 24.93
CA LYS A 353 6.29 -30.96 24.80
C LYS A 353 6.97 -31.47 23.54
N GLU A 354 7.58 -30.44 22.89
CA GLU A 354 8.99 -30.31 22.50
C GLU A 354 9.73 -31.58 22.02
N ASP A 355 10.21 -31.58 20.78
CA ASP A 355 11.59 -31.25 20.45
C ASP A 355 11.82 -31.39 18.93
N GLY A 356 12.76 -30.61 18.43
CA GLY A 356 13.08 -30.41 17.05
C GLY A 356 13.70 -31.62 16.34
N SER A 357 13.45 -31.64 15.06
CA SER A 357 14.46 -31.94 14.03
C SER A 357 13.84 -31.72 12.66
N ALA A 358 14.52 -30.94 11.84
CA ALA A 358 14.27 -30.83 10.43
C ALA A 358 14.42 -32.18 9.75
N ASN A 359 13.41 -32.58 9.00
CA ASN A 359 13.65 -33.44 7.83
C ASN A 359 12.49 -33.34 6.86
N LEU A 360 12.90 -33.08 5.62
CA LEU A 360 12.21 -33.29 4.36
C LEU A 360 10.92 -34.14 4.48
N VAL A 361 9.78 -33.55 4.15
CA VAL A 361 8.64 -34.30 3.64
C VAL A 361 8.45 -33.88 2.20
N LEU A 362 8.81 -34.80 1.36
CA LEU A 362 8.47 -34.85 -0.06
C LEU A 362 6.95 -34.79 -0.22
N GLN A 363 6.53 -33.94 -1.14
CA GLN A 363 5.34 -34.07 -1.99
C GLN A 363 4.36 -35.19 -1.62
N GLU A 364 3.31 -34.86 -0.89
CA GLU A 364 2.04 -35.54 -1.12
C GLU A 364 1.40 -34.87 -2.36
N LYS A 365 1.46 -35.61 -3.47
CA LYS A 365 0.61 -35.39 -4.61
C LYS A 365 -0.82 -35.45 -4.10
N SER A 366 -1.60 -34.37 -4.31
CA SER A 366 -3.05 -34.44 -4.26
C SER A 366 -3.44 -35.54 -5.25
N GLU A 367 -4.02 -36.59 -4.75
CA GLU A 367 -4.68 -37.62 -5.59
C GLU A 367 -5.83 -36.90 -6.31
N ALA A 368 -5.56 -36.48 -7.56
CA ALA A 368 -6.59 -36.19 -8.52
C ALA A 368 -7.25 -37.52 -8.89
N ASP A 369 -8.56 -37.52 -8.87
CA ASP A 369 -9.43 -38.64 -9.20
C ASP A 369 -9.00 -39.24 -10.54
N PRO A 370 -8.56 -40.51 -10.63
CA PRO A 370 -7.96 -41.06 -11.86
C PRO A 370 -8.99 -41.45 -12.95
N GLU A 371 -10.26 -41.13 -12.79
CA GLU A 371 -11.32 -41.62 -13.71
C GLU A 371 -11.74 -40.63 -14.81
N LYS A 372 -11.06 -39.45 -14.98
CA LYS A 372 -11.53 -38.40 -15.91
C LYS A 372 -10.64 -38.09 -17.12
N HIS A 373 -9.50 -38.76 -17.30
CA HIS A 373 -8.71 -38.58 -18.50
C HIS A 373 -9.00 -39.71 -19.50
N SER A 374 -9.35 -39.33 -20.76
CA SER A 374 -9.39 -40.26 -21.89
C SER A 374 -8.07 -41.03 -21.98
N GLN A 375 -8.10 -42.33 -22.28
CA GLN A 375 -6.86 -43.08 -22.48
C GLN A 375 -6.08 -42.41 -23.61
N GLU A 376 -4.94 -41.85 -23.27
CA GLU A 376 -4.02 -41.22 -24.23
C GLU A 376 -3.57 -42.25 -25.24
N ASP A 377 -3.73 -41.99 -26.55
CA ASP A 377 -3.11 -42.80 -27.60
C ASP A 377 -1.63 -42.39 -27.72
N PRO A 378 -0.68 -43.21 -27.22
CA PRO A 378 0.72 -42.81 -27.15
C PRO A 378 1.36 -42.57 -28.51
N GLU A 379 0.79 -43.13 -29.59
CA GLU A 379 1.29 -42.95 -30.95
C GLU A 379 0.87 -41.59 -31.50
N LYS A 380 -0.37 -41.19 -31.31
CA LYS A 380 -0.87 -39.86 -31.72
C LYS A 380 -0.21 -38.74 -30.93
N ILE A 381 0.03 -38.93 -29.64
CA ILE A 381 0.74 -37.91 -28.85
C ILE A 381 2.18 -37.70 -29.32
N ARG A 382 2.90 -38.78 -29.67
CA ARG A 382 4.24 -38.70 -30.27
C ARG A 382 4.23 -37.99 -31.62
N GLU A 383 3.18 -38.18 -32.41
CA GLU A 383 2.97 -37.50 -33.68
C GLU A 383 2.79 -35.97 -33.43
N ILE A 384 1.92 -35.60 -32.48
CA ILE A 384 1.74 -34.19 -32.08
C ILE A 384 3.06 -33.59 -31.57
N GLU A 385 3.81 -34.31 -30.73
CA GLU A 385 5.12 -33.83 -30.22
C GLU A 385 6.12 -33.64 -31.37
N HIS A 386 6.13 -34.49 -32.38
CA HIS A 386 6.99 -34.34 -33.55
C HIS A 386 6.58 -33.16 -34.42
N ILE A 387 5.29 -32.96 -34.68
CA ILE A 387 4.75 -31.81 -35.42
C ILE A 387 5.11 -30.51 -34.70
N MET A 388 4.85 -30.46 -33.39
CA MET A 388 5.18 -29.29 -32.57
C MET A 388 6.67 -28.99 -32.57
N GLY A 389 7.54 -29.98 -32.52
CA GLY A 389 8.99 -29.80 -32.62
C GLY A 389 9.41 -29.11 -33.92
N ASN A 390 8.81 -29.50 -35.06
CA ASN A 390 9.07 -28.86 -36.37
C ASN A 390 8.51 -27.44 -36.45
N LEU A 391 7.28 -27.20 -35.98
CA LEU A 391 6.68 -25.89 -35.93
C LEU A 391 7.52 -24.90 -35.08
N LEU A 392 7.96 -25.31 -33.87
CA LEU A 392 8.75 -24.47 -32.98
C LEU A 392 10.18 -24.19 -33.51
N SER A 393 10.67 -24.98 -34.45
CA SER A 393 11.96 -24.72 -35.11
C SER A 393 11.91 -23.47 -36.01
N VAL A 394 10.75 -23.20 -36.60
CA VAL A 394 10.56 -22.17 -37.60
C VAL A 394 9.80 -20.92 -37.05
N LEU A 395 8.94 -21.11 -36.05
CA LEU A 395 8.23 -20.00 -35.39
C LEU A 395 9.17 -19.24 -34.44
N LYS A 396 9.26 -17.92 -34.61
CA LYS A 396 10.15 -17.03 -33.85
C LYS A 396 9.41 -16.17 -32.83
N ASP A 397 8.18 -16.55 -32.52
CA ASP A 397 7.34 -15.81 -31.58
C ASP A 397 8.00 -15.74 -30.20
N GLN A 398 7.96 -14.56 -29.54
CA GLN A 398 8.51 -14.31 -28.21
C GLN A 398 7.36 -13.86 -27.30
N ASN A 399 6.62 -14.83 -26.77
CA ASN A 399 5.56 -14.62 -25.79
C ASN A 399 5.50 -15.81 -24.83
N ALA A 400 4.82 -15.66 -23.68
CA ALA A 400 4.76 -16.68 -22.64
C ALA A 400 4.23 -18.04 -23.15
N THR A 401 3.29 -18.03 -24.09
CA THR A 401 2.76 -19.26 -24.72
C THR A 401 3.85 -19.99 -25.52
N ALA A 402 4.58 -19.26 -26.37
CA ALA A 402 5.67 -19.84 -27.15
C ALA A 402 6.81 -20.37 -26.27
N ASP A 403 7.10 -19.69 -25.16
CA ASP A 403 8.12 -20.13 -24.22
C ASP A 403 7.70 -21.40 -23.47
N ALA A 404 6.41 -21.50 -23.08
CA ALA A 404 5.85 -22.72 -22.49
C ALA A 404 5.90 -23.91 -23.46
N LEU A 405 5.58 -23.69 -24.73
CA LEU A 405 5.65 -24.72 -25.77
C LEU A 405 7.10 -25.16 -26.00
N ARG A 406 8.07 -24.22 -26.11
CA ARG A 406 9.50 -24.53 -26.23
C ARG A 406 10.07 -25.27 -25.02
N ALA A 407 9.55 -25.01 -23.85
CA ALA A 407 9.96 -25.71 -22.63
C ALA A 407 9.47 -27.20 -22.62
N ARG A 408 8.30 -27.46 -23.22
CA ARG A 408 7.68 -28.81 -23.25
C ARG A 408 8.13 -29.65 -24.41
N PHE A 409 8.24 -29.07 -25.63
CA PHE A 409 8.49 -29.82 -26.86
C PHE A 409 9.94 -29.69 -27.31
N LYS A 410 10.53 -30.80 -27.70
CA LYS A 410 11.90 -30.80 -28.23
C LYS A 410 11.88 -30.37 -29.68
N VAL A 411 12.65 -29.32 -30.00
CA VAL A 411 12.78 -28.77 -31.34
C VAL A 411 13.34 -29.84 -32.31
N SER A 412 12.71 -30.00 -33.46
CA SER A 412 13.08 -30.87 -34.55
C SER A 412 13.06 -30.14 -35.89
N GLN A 413 13.83 -30.51 -36.89
CA GLN A 413 13.87 -29.91 -38.24
C GLN A 413 13.90 -31.00 -39.29
N ASP A 414 12.93 -31.91 -39.24
CA ASP A 414 12.85 -33.08 -40.15
C ASP A 414 11.89 -32.84 -41.31
N MET A 415 11.08 -31.77 -41.27
CA MET A 415 10.14 -31.39 -42.31
C MET A 415 10.70 -30.21 -43.15
N GLU A 416 10.52 -30.29 -44.48
CA GLU A 416 10.98 -29.21 -45.40
C GLU A 416 10.01 -28.07 -45.40
N LEU A 417 10.47 -26.87 -44.95
CA LEU A 417 9.68 -25.70 -44.82
C LEU A 417 9.38 -25.04 -46.18
N ASP A 418 8.10 -24.78 -46.48
CA ASP A 418 7.70 -23.90 -47.57
C ASP A 418 7.65 -22.43 -47.10
N HIS A 419 6.74 -22.09 -46.15
CA HIS A 419 6.68 -20.75 -45.57
C HIS A 419 6.13 -20.78 -44.16
N VAL A 420 6.41 -19.67 -43.43
CA VAL A 420 5.96 -19.47 -42.03
C VAL A 420 4.73 -18.56 -42.02
N ILE A 421 3.74 -18.93 -41.21
CA ILE A 421 2.57 -18.13 -40.90
C ILE A 421 2.77 -17.54 -39.50
N PRO A 422 3.26 -16.28 -39.36
CA PRO A 422 3.56 -15.71 -38.07
C PRO A 422 2.28 -15.40 -37.27
N PHE A 423 2.36 -15.37 -35.94
CA PHE A 423 1.25 -15.01 -35.09
C PHE A 423 0.76 -13.58 -35.38
N SER A 424 -0.55 -13.39 -35.35
CA SER A 424 -1.20 -12.08 -35.37
C SER A 424 -2.24 -11.98 -34.28
N SER A 425 -2.29 -10.84 -33.59
CA SER A 425 -3.30 -10.56 -32.59
C SER A 425 -4.73 -10.51 -33.12
N ASP A 426 -4.89 -10.24 -34.41
CA ASP A 426 -6.20 -10.24 -35.08
C ASP A 426 -6.64 -11.64 -35.49
N ARG A 427 -5.71 -12.43 -36.03
CA ARG A 427 -5.98 -13.80 -36.49
C ARG A 427 -5.98 -14.85 -35.36
N LYS A 428 -5.25 -14.61 -34.27
CA LYS A 428 -5.15 -15.51 -33.10
C LYS A 428 -4.65 -16.92 -33.40
N TYR A 429 -3.92 -17.12 -34.52
CA TYR A 429 -3.23 -18.34 -34.88
C TYR A 429 -1.87 -18.07 -35.50
N SER A 430 -1.00 -19.09 -35.46
CA SER A 430 0.29 -19.14 -36.13
C SER A 430 0.57 -20.58 -36.61
N GLY A 431 1.52 -20.74 -37.51
CA GLY A 431 1.90 -22.07 -38.02
C GLY A 431 2.93 -22.03 -39.14
N ALA A 432 2.99 -23.12 -39.89
CA ALA A 432 3.85 -23.23 -41.06
C ALA A 432 3.28 -24.18 -42.08
N ALA A 433 3.57 -23.90 -43.35
CA ALA A 433 3.36 -24.84 -44.46
C ALA A 433 4.66 -25.60 -44.73
N PHE A 434 4.55 -26.93 -44.92
CA PHE A 434 5.65 -27.81 -45.26
C PHE A 434 5.38 -28.49 -46.62
N THR A 435 6.42 -28.64 -47.43
CA THR A 435 6.32 -29.05 -48.83
C THR A 435 5.64 -30.40 -48.99
N ASP A 436 5.97 -31.35 -48.12
CA ASP A 436 5.51 -32.75 -48.28
C ASP A 436 4.26 -33.11 -47.45
N THR A 437 3.94 -32.35 -46.43
CA THR A 437 2.90 -32.67 -45.44
C THR A 437 1.76 -31.68 -45.39
N GLY A 438 1.85 -30.52 -46.08
CA GLY A 438 0.83 -29.50 -46.05
C GLY A 438 0.99 -28.46 -44.92
N THR A 439 -0.11 -27.87 -44.45
CA THR A 439 -0.10 -26.75 -43.51
C THR A 439 -0.52 -27.20 -42.11
N TYR A 440 0.29 -26.87 -41.11
CA TYR A 440 -0.05 -27.02 -39.69
C TYR A 440 -0.27 -25.66 -39.07
N LEU A 441 -1.42 -25.50 -38.40
CA LEU A 441 -1.80 -24.27 -37.68
C LEU A 441 -2.08 -24.55 -36.21
N MET A 442 -1.71 -23.61 -35.39
CA MET A 442 -1.96 -23.66 -33.95
C MET A 442 -2.65 -22.36 -33.50
N GLY A 443 -3.80 -22.45 -32.83
CA GLY A 443 -4.54 -21.26 -32.42
C GLY A 443 -5.81 -21.57 -31.61
N ALA A 444 -6.61 -20.55 -31.35
CA ALA A 444 -7.88 -20.69 -30.66
C ALA A 444 -8.95 -21.26 -31.61
N VAL A 445 -9.78 -22.17 -31.13
CA VAL A 445 -10.76 -22.95 -31.93
C VAL A 445 -11.66 -22.06 -32.78
N GLN A 446 -12.17 -20.95 -32.27
CA GLN A 446 -13.09 -20.06 -33.00
C GLN A 446 -12.42 -19.32 -34.18
N PHE A 447 -11.10 -19.21 -34.20
CA PHE A 447 -10.35 -18.57 -35.28
C PHE A 447 -9.81 -19.56 -36.30
N LEU A 448 -9.60 -20.81 -35.92
CA LEU A 448 -9.22 -21.89 -36.86
C LEU A 448 -10.44 -22.48 -37.56
N PHE A 449 -11.59 -22.50 -36.90
CA PHE A 449 -12.85 -23.02 -37.41
C PHE A 449 -13.96 -22.00 -37.37
N PRO A 450 -13.90 -20.94 -38.21
CA PRO A 450 -14.89 -19.83 -38.18
C PRO A 450 -16.30 -20.26 -38.59
N GLU A 451 -16.46 -21.31 -39.39
CA GLU A 451 -17.75 -21.89 -39.73
C GLU A 451 -18.41 -22.70 -38.58
N GLY A 452 -17.65 -22.92 -37.53
CA GLY A 452 -18.04 -23.60 -36.32
C GLY A 452 -17.74 -25.11 -36.37
N ASN A 453 -17.32 -25.67 -35.27
CA ASN A 453 -17.24 -27.11 -34.99
C ASN A 453 -17.80 -27.35 -33.57
N PRO A 454 -19.13 -27.62 -33.44
CA PRO A 454 -19.76 -27.65 -32.12
C PRO A 454 -19.16 -28.71 -31.19
N GLU A 455 -18.78 -29.88 -31.70
CA GLU A 455 -18.20 -30.96 -30.91
C GLU A 455 -16.83 -30.58 -30.34
N LEU A 456 -15.97 -30.01 -31.19
CA LEU A 456 -14.65 -29.53 -30.79
C LEU A 456 -14.77 -28.35 -29.81
N MET A 457 -15.72 -27.43 -30.04
CA MET A 457 -15.95 -26.31 -29.15
C MET A 457 -16.44 -26.75 -27.78
N GLU A 458 -17.36 -27.70 -27.70
CA GLU A 458 -17.81 -28.30 -26.44
C GLU A 458 -16.66 -29.01 -25.72
N TYR A 459 -15.86 -29.78 -26.48
CA TYR A 459 -14.70 -30.47 -25.92
C TYR A 459 -13.64 -29.50 -25.36
N CYS A 460 -13.31 -28.45 -26.09
CA CYS A 460 -12.44 -27.38 -25.60
C CYS A 460 -13.03 -26.63 -24.38
N GLY A 461 -14.36 -26.44 -24.35
CA GLY A 461 -15.07 -25.79 -23.28
C GLY A 461 -14.87 -26.45 -21.92
N ARG A 462 -14.82 -27.78 -21.86
CA ARG A 462 -14.60 -28.55 -20.63
C ARG A 462 -13.26 -28.19 -19.97
N PHE A 463 -12.20 -28.10 -20.75
CA PHE A 463 -10.88 -27.73 -20.24
C PHE A 463 -10.81 -26.23 -19.84
N ALA A 464 -11.54 -25.36 -20.55
CA ALA A 464 -11.65 -23.95 -20.20
C ALA A 464 -12.36 -23.78 -18.84
N GLU A 465 -13.37 -24.60 -18.52
CA GLU A 465 -14.01 -24.60 -17.19
C GLU A 465 -13.06 -25.03 -16.05
N GLU A 466 -12.03 -25.82 -16.37
CA GLU A 466 -10.95 -26.20 -15.45
C GLU A 466 -9.86 -25.11 -15.33
N GLY A 467 -9.97 -24.04 -16.11
CA GLY A 467 -9.03 -22.90 -16.08
C GLY A 467 -7.84 -23.08 -17.01
N LEU A 468 -7.93 -24.00 -17.97
CA LEU A 468 -6.89 -24.24 -18.96
C LEU A 468 -7.12 -23.38 -20.21
N ARG A 469 -6.06 -22.85 -20.78
CA ARG A 469 -6.07 -22.24 -22.11
C ARG A 469 -5.87 -23.34 -23.14
N VAL A 470 -6.85 -23.52 -24.03
CA VAL A 470 -6.81 -24.55 -25.06
C VAL A 470 -6.32 -23.94 -26.37
N LEU A 471 -5.22 -24.46 -26.91
CA LEU A 471 -4.80 -24.23 -28.28
C LEU A 471 -5.05 -25.51 -29.10
N VAL A 472 -5.76 -25.35 -30.23
CA VAL A 472 -5.99 -26.42 -31.16
C VAL A 472 -4.82 -26.48 -32.14
N LEU A 473 -4.23 -27.65 -32.30
CA LEU A 473 -3.35 -28.00 -33.42
C LEU A 473 -4.20 -28.57 -34.54
N ALA A 474 -4.17 -27.96 -35.71
CA ALA A 474 -4.93 -28.35 -36.88
C ALA A 474 -4.02 -28.55 -38.09
N HIS A 475 -4.42 -29.44 -39.00
CA HIS A 475 -3.68 -29.81 -40.18
C HIS A 475 -4.55 -29.75 -41.43
N SER A 476 -3.96 -29.33 -42.54
CA SER A 476 -4.52 -29.50 -43.88
C SER A 476 -3.44 -29.99 -44.83
N VAL A 477 -3.79 -30.92 -45.69
CA VAL A 477 -2.91 -31.44 -46.76
C VAL A 477 -2.60 -30.37 -47.82
N ASN A 478 -3.41 -29.30 -47.84
CA ASN A 478 -3.23 -28.17 -48.75
C ASN A 478 -2.19 -27.20 -48.17
N VAL A 479 -1.32 -26.69 -49.04
CA VAL A 479 -0.41 -25.60 -48.70
C VAL A 479 -1.21 -24.27 -48.72
N SER A 480 -1.18 -23.49 -47.63
CA SER A 480 -1.91 -22.22 -47.54
C SER A 480 -1.35 -21.16 -48.50
N GLU A 481 -2.19 -20.27 -49.02
CA GLU A 481 -1.74 -19.11 -49.76
C GLU A 481 -1.46 -17.93 -48.76
N GLY A 482 -0.16 -17.75 -48.40
CA GLY A 482 0.25 -16.77 -47.46
C GLY A 482 -0.21 -17.06 -46.03
N ALA A 483 -1.01 -16.16 -45.44
CA ALA A 483 -1.46 -16.29 -44.04
C ALA A 483 -2.96 -16.63 -43.90
N GLU A 484 -3.63 -17.01 -44.99
CA GLU A 484 -5.03 -17.40 -45.00
C GLU A 484 -5.22 -18.87 -44.52
N LEU A 485 -6.43 -19.21 -44.05
CA LEU A 485 -6.77 -20.55 -43.63
C LEU A 485 -6.84 -21.46 -44.87
N PRO A 486 -6.15 -22.61 -44.89
CA PRO A 486 -6.23 -23.56 -46.00
C PRO A 486 -7.58 -24.30 -45.99
N GLU A 487 -8.05 -24.71 -47.17
CA GLU A 487 -9.22 -25.57 -47.29
C GLU A 487 -8.97 -26.96 -46.67
N GLY A 488 -9.98 -27.54 -46.06
CA GLY A 488 -9.89 -28.89 -45.48
C GLY A 488 -9.03 -28.93 -44.20
N LEU A 489 -9.09 -27.92 -43.38
CA LEU A 489 -8.41 -27.88 -42.09
C LEU A 489 -9.13 -28.81 -41.10
N GLU A 490 -8.41 -29.77 -40.52
CA GLU A 490 -8.92 -30.77 -39.56
C GLU A 490 -8.16 -30.64 -38.23
N PRO A 491 -8.84 -30.81 -37.07
CA PRO A 491 -8.17 -30.77 -35.77
C PRO A 491 -7.38 -32.07 -35.55
N VAL A 492 -6.15 -31.96 -35.08
CA VAL A 492 -5.23 -33.09 -34.79
C VAL A 492 -5.12 -33.32 -33.29
N GLY A 493 -5.08 -32.23 -32.49
CA GLY A 493 -4.95 -32.34 -31.06
C GLY A 493 -5.10 -31.01 -30.34
N LEU A 494 -5.08 -31.09 -29.03
CA LEU A 494 -5.20 -29.94 -28.13
C LEU A 494 -3.95 -29.79 -27.27
N LEU A 495 -3.49 -28.57 -27.13
CA LEU A 495 -2.41 -28.18 -26.23
C LEU A 495 -3.04 -27.45 -25.06
N LEU A 496 -3.02 -28.05 -23.88
CA LEU A 496 -3.63 -27.52 -22.67
C LEU A 496 -2.56 -26.75 -21.89
N ILE A 497 -2.74 -25.45 -21.80
CA ILE A 497 -1.78 -24.53 -21.21
C ILE A 497 -2.41 -23.90 -19.99
N THR A 498 -1.63 -23.81 -18.88
CA THR A 498 -2.07 -23.17 -17.65
C THR A 498 -1.11 -22.07 -17.23
N ASP A 499 -1.63 -21.06 -16.55
CA ASP A 499 -0.83 -20.08 -15.85
C ASP A 499 -0.29 -20.70 -14.55
N VAL A 500 0.99 -20.51 -14.28
CA VAL A 500 1.62 -21.00 -13.05
C VAL A 500 1.19 -20.10 -11.88
N ILE A 501 0.38 -20.65 -10.96
CA ILE A 501 -0.06 -19.95 -9.75
C ILE A 501 1.13 -19.85 -8.79
N ARG A 502 1.36 -18.65 -8.21
CA ARG A 502 2.41 -18.47 -7.20
C ARG A 502 2.14 -19.34 -5.98
N ALA A 503 3.15 -20.02 -5.48
CA ALA A 503 3.02 -20.91 -4.33
C ALA A 503 2.49 -20.20 -3.06
N GLU A 504 2.80 -18.90 -2.90
CA GLU A 504 2.39 -18.08 -1.78
C GLU A 504 1.01 -17.41 -1.96
N ALA A 505 0.38 -17.51 -3.13
CA ALA A 505 -0.89 -16.84 -3.39
C ALA A 505 -2.03 -17.33 -2.48
N PRO A 506 -2.23 -18.65 -2.23
CA PRO A 506 -3.32 -19.11 -1.37
C PRO A 506 -3.23 -18.56 0.05
N ASP A 507 -2.05 -18.59 0.67
CA ASP A 507 -1.84 -18.10 2.03
C ASP A 507 -2.05 -16.57 2.13
N THR A 508 -1.63 -15.84 1.10
CA THR A 508 -1.77 -14.38 1.04
C THR A 508 -3.24 -13.98 0.87
N LEU A 509 -3.99 -14.64 0.00
CA LEU A 509 -5.43 -14.40 -0.17
C LEU A 509 -6.20 -14.73 1.11
N ALA A 510 -5.95 -15.90 1.72
CA ALA A 510 -6.55 -16.30 2.98
C ALA A 510 -6.26 -15.30 4.13
N TYR A 511 -5.04 -14.73 4.17
CA TYR A 511 -4.71 -13.66 5.12
C TYR A 511 -5.62 -12.46 4.93
N PHE A 512 -5.75 -11.91 3.70
CA PHE A 512 -6.58 -10.73 3.45
C PHE A 512 -8.06 -10.98 3.76
N GLU A 513 -8.60 -12.13 3.39
CA GLU A 513 -9.97 -12.51 3.75
C GLU A 513 -10.17 -12.59 5.26
N SER A 514 -9.22 -13.19 6.01
CA SER A 514 -9.26 -13.24 7.48
C SER A 514 -9.26 -11.84 8.11
N GLN A 515 -8.70 -10.86 7.42
CA GLN A 515 -8.72 -9.46 7.82
C GLN A 515 -10.01 -8.72 7.42
N GLY A 516 -10.94 -9.39 6.70
CA GLY A 516 -12.19 -8.81 6.21
C GLY A 516 -11.95 -7.80 5.08
N VAL A 517 -10.93 -8.04 4.26
CA VAL A 517 -10.67 -7.31 3.01
C VAL A 517 -11.44 -8.02 1.91
N ASP A 518 -12.21 -7.29 1.13
CA ASP A 518 -12.90 -7.78 -0.05
C ASP A 518 -11.89 -7.91 -1.20
N LEU A 519 -11.82 -9.11 -1.79
CA LEU A 519 -10.88 -9.42 -2.87
C LEU A 519 -11.58 -9.44 -4.21
N LYS A 520 -11.07 -8.68 -5.17
CA LYS A 520 -11.56 -8.60 -6.54
C LYS A 520 -10.45 -9.01 -7.49
N VAL A 521 -10.68 -10.06 -8.31
CA VAL A 521 -9.72 -10.47 -9.36
C VAL A 521 -10.18 -9.88 -10.68
N ILE A 522 -9.27 -9.16 -11.35
CA ILE A 522 -9.56 -8.39 -12.55
C ILE A 522 -8.58 -8.81 -13.65
N SER A 523 -9.10 -9.27 -14.80
CA SER A 523 -8.25 -9.71 -15.90
C SER A 523 -8.84 -9.36 -17.27
N GLY A 524 -7.98 -9.22 -18.28
CA GLY A 524 -8.39 -9.15 -19.68
C GLY A 524 -8.75 -10.50 -20.31
N ASP A 525 -8.50 -11.61 -19.59
CA ASP A 525 -8.79 -12.96 -20.06
C ASP A 525 -10.26 -13.33 -19.92
N ASP A 526 -10.63 -14.48 -20.49
CA ASP A 526 -12.00 -15.02 -20.41
C ASP A 526 -12.45 -15.21 -18.96
N PRO A 527 -13.68 -14.78 -18.58
CA PRO A 527 -14.13 -14.80 -17.19
C PRO A 527 -14.20 -16.20 -16.57
N VAL A 528 -14.50 -17.24 -17.33
CA VAL A 528 -14.56 -18.64 -16.85
C VAL A 528 -13.15 -19.11 -16.46
N THR A 529 -12.18 -18.87 -17.33
CA THR A 529 -10.76 -19.17 -17.05
C THR A 529 -10.23 -18.41 -15.85
N VAL A 530 -10.56 -17.11 -15.74
CA VAL A 530 -10.14 -16.29 -14.58
C VAL A 530 -10.75 -16.79 -13.28
N SER A 531 -12.05 -17.17 -13.30
CA SER A 531 -12.75 -17.74 -12.15
C SER A 531 -12.11 -19.06 -11.70
N ALA A 532 -11.78 -19.95 -12.64
CA ALA A 532 -11.15 -21.23 -12.34
C ALA A 532 -9.75 -21.05 -11.72
N ILE A 533 -8.92 -20.14 -12.27
CA ILE A 533 -7.60 -19.81 -11.71
C ILE A 533 -7.75 -19.17 -10.31
N ALA A 534 -8.69 -18.25 -10.12
CA ALA A 534 -8.95 -17.62 -8.84
C ALA A 534 -9.39 -18.65 -7.78
N ARG A 535 -10.23 -19.62 -8.15
CA ARG A 535 -10.65 -20.73 -7.28
C ARG A 535 -9.47 -21.63 -6.91
N ARG A 536 -8.62 -22.00 -7.88
CA ARG A 536 -7.38 -22.79 -7.64
C ARG A 536 -6.41 -22.02 -6.73
N ALA A 537 -6.37 -20.70 -6.82
CA ALA A 537 -5.60 -19.83 -5.92
C ALA A 537 -6.23 -19.65 -4.54
N GLY A 538 -7.43 -20.19 -4.27
CA GLY A 538 -8.09 -20.18 -2.98
C GLY A 538 -9.00 -18.98 -2.72
N LEU A 539 -9.36 -18.18 -3.74
CA LEU A 539 -10.33 -17.08 -3.58
C LEU A 539 -11.71 -17.65 -3.27
N LYS A 540 -12.33 -17.16 -2.19
CA LYS A 540 -13.74 -17.43 -1.89
C LYS A 540 -14.63 -16.66 -2.85
N ASN A 541 -15.79 -17.25 -3.18
CA ASN A 541 -16.75 -16.69 -4.11
C ASN A 541 -16.18 -16.47 -5.53
N ALA A 542 -15.16 -17.25 -5.93
CA ALA A 542 -14.61 -17.18 -7.29
C ALA A 542 -15.64 -17.51 -8.37
N GLU A 543 -16.70 -18.26 -8.01
CA GLU A 543 -17.87 -18.57 -8.85
C GLU A 543 -18.75 -17.36 -9.20
N HIS A 544 -18.62 -16.25 -8.43
CA HIS A 544 -19.31 -14.99 -8.72
C HIS A 544 -18.46 -14.19 -9.71
N TYR A 545 -18.54 -14.53 -10.97
CA TYR A 545 -17.81 -13.85 -12.04
C TYR A 545 -18.73 -13.18 -13.05
N ILE A 546 -18.20 -12.18 -13.76
CA ILE A 546 -18.92 -11.45 -14.81
C ILE A 546 -18.00 -11.20 -16.03
N ASP A 547 -18.59 -11.19 -17.22
CA ASP A 547 -17.96 -10.71 -18.44
C ASP A 547 -18.12 -9.18 -18.53
N ALA A 548 -17.02 -8.45 -18.40
CA ALA A 548 -17.02 -7.00 -18.39
C ALA A 548 -17.49 -6.36 -19.72
N THR A 549 -17.54 -7.11 -20.82
CA THR A 549 -18.12 -6.62 -22.09
C THR A 549 -19.61 -6.38 -21.99
N THR A 550 -20.29 -6.97 -21.02
CA THR A 550 -21.73 -6.77 -20.77
C THR A 550 -22.02 -5.48 -20.00
N ILE A 551 -21.00 -4.88 -19.39
CA ILE A 551 -21.09 -3.65 -18.59
C ILE A 551 -20.90 -2.44 -19.50
N THR A 552 -21.95 -1.70 -19.76
CA THR A 552 -21.95 -0.56 -20.68
C THR A 552 -22.21 0.79 -20.02
N THR A 553 -22.79 0.81 -18.81
CA THR A 553 -23.10 2.04 -18.06
C THR A 553 -22.40 2.09 -16.72
N GLN A 554 -22.28 3.28 -16.14
CA GLN A 554 -21.67 3.47 -14.81
C GLN A 554 -22.52 2.83 -13.71
N GLU A 555 -23.85 2.86 -13.83
CA GLU A 555 -24.75 2.22 -12.85
C GLU A 555 -24.55 0.71 -12.82
N GLN A 556 -24.42 0.07 -13.99
CA GLN A 556 -24.10 -1.35 -14.08
C GLN A 556 -22.72 -1.67 -13.47
N MET A 557 -21.74 -0.77 -13.64
CA MET A 557 -20.43 -0.91 -13.02
C MET A 557 -20.54 -0.84 -11.49
N ASP A 558 -21.34 0.11 -10.96
CA ASP A 558 -21.53 0.29 -9.51
C ASP A 558 -22.23 -0.92 -8.87
N GLU A 559 -23.14 -1.57 -9.57
CA GLU A 559 -23.79 -2.82 -9.15
C GLU A 559 -22.81 -3.99 -9.26
N ALA A 560 -22.11 -4.11 -10.37
CA ALA A 560 -21.21 -5.23 -10.62
C ALA A 560 -20.05 -5.29 -9.61
N VAL A 561 -19.43 -4.17 -9.24
CA VAL A 561 -18.34 -4.17 -8.25
C VAL A 561 -18.80 -4.54 -6.84
N ALA A 562 -20.10 -4.39 -6.53
CA ALA A 562 -20.67 -4.80 -5.26
C ALA A 562 -21.02 -6.31 -5.23
N GLU A 563 -21.41 -6.89 -6.37
CA GLU A 563 -21.95 -8.25 -6.44
C GLU A 563 -20.88 -9.30 -6.80
N TYR A 564 -19.98 -8.98 -7.75
CA TYR A 564 -19.04 -9.94 -8.29
C TYR A 564 -17.64 -9.84 -7.68
N SER A 565 -16.95 -10.99 -7.59
CA SER A 565 -15.55 -11.08 -7.11
C SER A 565 -14.54 -11.25 -8.23
N VAL A 566 -14.97 -11.73 -9.41
CA VAL A 566 -14.09 -12.00 -10.55
C VAL A 566 -14.64 -11.31 -11.80
N PHE A 567 -13.75 -10.60 -12.51
CA PHE A 567 -14.06 -9.83 -13.70
C PHE A 567 -13.15 -10.26 -14.84
N GLY A 568 -13.77 -10.77 -15.93
CA GLY A 568 -13.05 -11.17 -17.15
C GLY A 568 -13.27 -10.21 -18.30
N ARG A 569 -12.41 -10.24 -19.32
CA ARG A 569 -12.41 -9.39 -20.53
C ARG A 569 -12.46 -7.89 -20.23
N VAL A 570 -11.80 -7.48 -19.13
CA VAL A 570 -11.78 -6.10 -18.65
C VAL A 570 -10.80 -5.27 -19.47
N THR A 571 -11.25 -4.13 -19.97
CA THR A 571 -10.40 -3.13 -20.64
C THR A 571 -9.68 -2.25 -19.60
N PRO A 572 -8.57 -1.56 -19.97
CA PRO A 572 -7.88 -0.63 -19.06
C PRO A 572 -8.77 0.48 -18.50
N GLN A 573 -9.69 1.01 -19.31
CA GLN A 573 -10.67 2.02 -18.91
C GLN A 573 -11.66 1.47 -17.89
N GLN A 574 -12.14 0.24 -18.11
CA GLN A 574 -13.04 -0.42 -17.16
C GLN A 574 -12.32 -0.72 -15.84
N LYS A 575 -11.03 -1.13 -15.85
CA LYS A 575 -10.22 -1.29 -14.62
C LYS A 575 -10.21 0.02 -13.79
N GLN A 576 -10.01 1.17 -14.46
CA GLN A 576 -10.06 2.48 -13.80
C GLN A 576 -11.48 2.81 -13.28
N ALA A 577 -12.52 2.54 -14.08
CA ALA A 577 -13.91 2.79 -13.69
C ALA A 577 -14.33 1.96 -12.48
N MET A 578 -13.90 0.70 -12.38
CA MET A 578 -14.12 -0.17 -11.21
C MET A 578 -13.53 0.43 -9.94
N VAL A 579 -12.27 0.88 -9.99
CA VAL A 579 -11.62 1.54 -8.85
C VAL A 579 -12.39 2.79 -8.43
N LYS A 580 -12.81 3.64 -9.38
CA LYS A 580 -13.61 4.85 -9.11
C LYS A 580 -14.97 4.51 -8.48
N SER A 581 -15.64 3.46 -8.97
CA SER A 581 -16.92 3.00 -8.47
C SER A 581 -16.81 2.54 -7.00
N LEU A 582 -15.80 1.73 -6.66
CA LEU A 582 -15.52 1.31 -5.29
C LEU A 582 -15.22 2.50 -4.37
N GLN A 583 -14.42 3.46 -4.83
CA GLN A 583 -14.14 4.69 -4.07
C GLN A 583 -15.38 5.56 -3.86
N ALA A 584 -16.27 5.65 -4.85
CA ALA A 584 -17.56 6.36 -4.73
C ALA A 584 -18.48 5.70 -3.67
N GLN A 585 -18.38 4.38 -3.51
CA GLN A 585 -19.05 3.61 -2.45
C GLN A 585 -18.33 3.70 -1.09
N LYS A 586 -17.27 4.53 -0.99
CA LYS A 586 -16.46 4.82 0.21
C LYS A 586 -15.52 3.68 0.63
N HIS A 587 -15.20 2.79 -0.26
CA HIS A 587 -14.14 1.81 -0.05
C HIS A 587 -12.76 2.45 -0.15
N THR A 588 -11.81 1.92 0.61
CA THR A 588 -10.38 2.24 0.49
C THR A 588 -9.72 1.17 -0.36
N VAL A 589 -9.43 1.51 -1.60
CA VAL A 589 -9.06 0.54 -2.63
C VAL A 589 -7.55 0.45 -2.80
N ALA A 590 -7.02 -0.77 -2.67
CA ALA A 590 -5.69 -1.08 -3.17
C ALA A 590 -5.80 -1.78 -4.53
N MET A 591 -4.85 -1.51 -5.43
CA MET A 591 -4.75 -2.14 -6.74
C MET A 591 -3.35 -2.71 -6.95
N THR A 592 -3.27 -3.99 -7.35
CA THR A 592 -2.02 -4.59 -7.84
C THR A 592 -2.07 -4.73 -9.35
N GLY A 593 -0.93 -4.53 -9.99
CA GLY A 593 -0.80 -4.74 -11.43
C GLY A 593 0.66 -4.71 -11.86
N ASP A 594 0.97 -5.38 -12.96
CA ASP A 594 2.31 -5.47 -13.52
C ASP A 594 2.38 -4.98 -14.99
N GLY A 595 1.22 -4.89 -15.65
CA GLY A 595 1.10 -4.52 -17.05
C GLY A 595 0.95 -3.02 -17.31
N VAL A 596 1.13 -2.63 -18.57
CA VAL A 596 0.79 -1.29 -19.07
C VAL A 596 -0.71 -1.03 -18.96
N ASN A 597 -1.52 -2.08 -19.11
CA ASN A 597 -2.98 -2.01 -19.03
C ASN A 597 -3.51 -1.64 -17.63
N ASP A 598 -2.70 -1.77 -16.59
CA ASP A 598 -3.07 -1.48 -15.21
C ASP A 598 -2.77 -0.04 -14.78
N VAL A 599 -2.00 0.68 -15.58
CA VAL A 599 -1.47 2.01 -15.26
C VAL A 599 -2.55 2.99 -14.85
N LEU A 600 -3.69 3.03 -15.56
CA LEU A 600 -4.81 3.92 -15.25
C LEU A 600 -5.46 3.56 -13.90
N ALA A 601 -5.65 2.29 -13.63
CA ALA A 601 -6.21 1.79 -12.38
C ALA A 601 -5.24 1.98 -11.20
N LEU A 602 -3.93 1.72 -11.40
CA LEU A 602 -2.88 1.97 -10.40
C LEU A 602 -2.81 3.44 -10.01
N LYS A 603 -2.94 4.36 -10.98
CA LYS A 603 -2.95 5.81 -10.72
C LYS A 603 -4.19 6.28 -9.97
N GLU A 604 -5.34 5.63 -10.17
CA GLU A 604 -6.60 6.00 -9.51
C GLU A 604 -6.72 5.43 -8.10
N ALA A 605 -6.18 4.25 -7.83
CA ALA A 605 -6.28 3.55 -6.54
C ALA A 605 -5.71 4.38 -5.38
N ASP A 606 -6.28 4.17 -4.16
CA ASP A 606 -5.78 4.83 -2.93
C ASP A 606 -4.37 4.33 -2.55
N CYS A 607 -4.07 3.08 -2.88
CA CYS A 607 -2.72 2.51 -2.78
C CYS A 607 -2.46 1.56 -3.96
N SER A 608 -1.38 1.80 -4.69
CA SER A 608 -0.98 0.99 -5.83
C SER A 608 0.30 0.21 -5.58
N ILE A 609 0.33 -1.02 -6.06
CA ILE A 609 1.41 -1.98 -5.83
C ILE A 609 1.81 -2.61 -7.15
N ALA A 610 3.10 -2.56 -7.49
CA ALA A 610 3.66 -3.19 -8.69
C ALA A 610 4.68 -4.27 -8.35
N MET A 611 4.80 -5.24 -9.25
CA MET A 611 5.85 -6.27 -9.20
C MET A 611 7.11 -5.78 -9.91
N ALA A 612 8.30 -6.22 -9.44
CA ALA A 612 9.57 -5.81 -10.05
C ALA A 612 9.73 -6.31 -11.49
N GLU A 613 9.14 -7.46 -11.80
CA GLU A 613 9.14 -8.05 -13.14
C GLU A 613 8.16 -7.37 -14.09
N GLY A 614 7.23 -6.56 -13.56
CA GLY A 614 6.26 -5.82 -14.35
C GLY A 614 6.87 -4.74 -15.21
N SER A 615 6.01 -4.09 -16.01
CA SER A 615 6.39 -3.00 -16.90
C SER A 615 7.01 -1.83 -16.14
N ASP A 616 7.92 -1.10 -16.76
CA ASP A 616 8.50 0.12 -16.17
C ASP A 616 7.41 1.17 -15.89
N ALA A 617 6.36 1.18 -16.68
CA ALA A 617 5.19 1.99 -16.52
C ALA A 617 4.47 1.77 -15.18
N ALA A 618 4.13 0.52 -14.87
CA ALA A 618 3.49 0.15 -13.62
C ALA A 618 4.38 0.49 -12.41
N LYS A 619 5.70 0.17 -12.51
CA LYS A 619 6.67 0.47 -11.45
C LYS A 619 6.83 1.96 -11.16
N ASN A 620 6.82 2.81 -12.20
CA ASN A 620 7.01 4.26 -12.03
C ASN A 620 5.81 4.96 -11.39
N ILE A 621 4.61 4.38 -11.53
CA ILE A 621 3.36 4.96 -11.00
C ILE A 621 2.99 4.38 -9.65
N ALA A 622 3.34 3.13 -9.36
CA ALA A 622 2.96 2.46 -8.14
C ALA A 622 3.54 3.13 -6.89
N ASN A 623 2.74 3.20 -5.82
CA ASN A 623 3.21 3.71 -4.53
C ASN A 623 4.18 2.74 -3.84
N VAL A 624 4.06 1.44 -4.14
CA VAL A 624 4.88 0.36 -3.59
C VAL A 624 5.34 -0.56 -4.72
N VAL A 625 6.63 -0.95 -4.71
CA VAL A 625 7.19 -1.94 -5.64
C VAL A 625 7.78 -3.11 -4.87
N LEU A 626 7.35 -4.33 -5.19
CA LEU A 626 7.88 -5.58 -4.64
C LEU A 626 9.11 -6.01 -5.46
N LEU A 627 10.33 -5.79 -4.90
CA LEU A 627 11.61 -5.88 -5.65
C LEU A 627 11.99 -7.29 -6.10
N ASP A 628 11.46 -8.32 -5.47
CA ASP A 628 11.64 -9.73 -5.84
C ASP A 628 10.32 -10.38 -6.30
N SER A 629 9.34 -9.57 -6.68
CA SER A 629 8.00 -10.00 -7.12
C SER A 629 7.31 -10.96 -6.14
N ASN A 630 7.71 -10.92 -4.86
CA ASN A 630 7.20 -11.82 -3.82
C ASN A 630 5.86 -11.30 -3.26
N PHE A 631 4.77 -11.93 -3.67
CA PHE A 631 3.42 -11.61 -3.23
C PHE A 631 3.21 -11.85 -1.72
N ALA A 632 3.96 -12.78 -1.09
CA ALA A 632 3.93 -13.01 0.35
C ALA A 632 4.41 -11.81 1.20
N ALA A 633 5.02 -10.78 0.59
CA ALA A 633 5.39 -9.57 1.31
C ALA A 633 4.17 -8.68 1.65
N MET A 634 3.03 -8.85 0.98
CA MET A 634 1.82 -8.02 1.15
C MET A 634 1.27 -8.00 2.59
N PRO A 635 1.09 -9.14 3.28
CA PRO A 635 0.68 -9.17 4.70
C PRO A 635 1.60 -8.35 5.60
N GLU A 636 2.91 -8.41 5.37
CA GLU A 636 3.88 -7.66 6.17
C GLU A 636 3.76 -6.15 5.94
N ILE A 637 3.47 -5.70 4.71
CA ILE A 637 3.26 -4.28 4.39
C ILE A 637 2.05 -3.76 5.17
N VAL A 638 0.92 -4.49 5.18
CA VAL A 638 -0.28 -4.15 5.97
C VAL A 638 0.04 -4.09 7.45
N ASN A 639 0.78 -5.07 7.99
CA ASN A 639 1.19 -5.11 9.39
C ASN A 639 2.08 -3.93 9.76
N GLN A 640 3.04 -3.56 8.91
CA GLN A 640 3.87 -2.36 9.14
C GLN A 640 3.02 -1.08 9.07
N GLY A 641 2.05 -1.00 8.19
CA GLY A 641 1.09 0.09 8.13
C GLY A 641 0.29 0.22 9.44
N ARG A 642 -0.29 -0.87 9.91
CA ARG A 642 -1.02 -0.92 11.20
C ARG A 642 -0.14 -0.49 12.37
N ARG A 643 1.07 -1.01 12.43
CA ARG A 643 2.05 -0.62 13.44
C ARG A 643 2.30 0.88 13.44
N VAL A 644 2.56 1.47 12.28
CA VAL A 644 2.83 2.90 12.13
C VAL A 644 1.62 3.72 12.58
N VAL A 645 0.43 3.42 12.07
CA VAL A 645 -0.80 4.17 12.40
C VAL A 645 -1.17 4.05 13.87
N ASN A 646 -1.12 2.84 14.45
CA ASN A 646 -1.44 2.61 15.86
C ASN A 646 -0.47 3.36 16.78
N ASN A 647 0.84 3.33 16.48
CA ASN A 647 1.84 4.01 17.28
C ASN A 647 1.70 5.54 17.18
N ILE A 648 1.43 6.08 15.98
CA ILE A 648 1.20 7.52 15.81
C ILE A 648 -0.09 7.95 16.52
N ARG A 649 -1.16 7.17 16.43
CA ARG A 649 -2.45 7.42 17.06
C ARG A 649 -2.33 7.50 18.58
N THR A 650 -1.61 6.56 19.17
CA THR A 650 -1.36 6.51 20.61
C THR A 650 -0.49 7.66 21.07
N ALA A 651 0.59 7.95 20.35
CA ALA A 651 1.47 9.08 20.66
C ALA A 651 0.76 10.43 20.49
N ALA A 652 -0.03 10.60 19.45
CA ALA A 652 -0.83 11.81 19.22
C ALA A 652 -1.78 12.08 20.38
N SER A 653 -2.36 11.02 20.99
CA SER A 653 -3.18 11.16 22.19
C SER A 653 -2.40 11.82 23.34
N MET A 654 -1.15 11.41 23.58
CA MET A 654 -0.32 12.01 24.65
C MET A 654 0.02 13.47 24.40
N PHE A 655 0.34 13.84 23.15
CA PHE A 655 0.57 15.26 22.82
C PHE A 655 -0.69 16.11 22.93
N LEU A 656 -1.85 15.53 22.55
CA LEU A 656 -3.13 16.23 22.64
C LEU A 656 -3.59 16.41 24.09
N ILE A 657 -3.28 15.46 24.99
CA ILE A 657 -3.50 15.64 26.46
C ILE A 657 -2.83 16.93 26.93
N LYS A 658 -1.54 17.11 26.57
CA LYS A 658 -0.76 18.29 26.94
C LYS A 658 -1.44 19.57 26.43
N THR A 659 -1.83 19.59 25.18
CA THR A 659 -2.44 20.76 24.55
C THR A 659 -3.79 21.12 25.19
N ILE A 660 -4.70 20.14 25.32
CA ILE A 660 -6.03 20.37 25.93
C ILE A 660 -5.89 20.82 27.39
N PHE A 661 -5.02 20.16 28.16
CA PHE A 661 -4.73 20.53 29.55
C PHE A 661 -4.28 21.99 29.66
N SER A 662 -3.31 22.41 28.82
CA SER A 662 -2.77 23.76 28.87
C SER A 662 -3.80 24.83 28.46
N VAL A 663 -4.66 24.49 27.46
CA VAL A 663 -5.76 25.40 27.08
C VAL A 663 -6.77 25.53 28.22
N LEU A 664 -7.22 24.41 28.81
CA LEU A 664 -8.18 24.42 29.91
C LEU A 664 -7.62 25.16 31.15
N LEU A 665 -6.36 24.90 31.51
CA LEU A 665 -5.72 25.54 32.62
C LEU A 665 -5.55 27.05 32.38
N SER A 666 -5.21 27.45 31.15
CA SER A 666 -5.15 28.86 30.77
C SER A 666 -6.49 29.56 30.91
N LEU A 667 -7.58 28.90 30.48
CA LEU A 667 -8.94 29.42 30.68
C LEU A 667 -9.26 29.56 32.16
N ILE A 668 -8.96 28.56 32.99
CA ILE A 668 -9.17 28.63 34.44
C ILE A 668 -8.35 29.78 35.04
N THR A 669 -7.09 29.93 34.64
CA THR A 669 -6.25 31.06 35.15
C THR A 669 -6.79 32.42 34.74
N ILE A 670 -7.32 32.59 33.51
CA ILE A 670 -7.92 33.83 33.06
C ILE A 670 -9.18 34.18 33.87
N PHE A 671 -10.04 33.21 34.19
CA PHE A 671 -11.32 33.50 34.84
C PHE A 671 -11.29 33.41 36.37
N PHE A 672 -10.50 32.48 36.94
CA PHE A 672 -10.57 32.13 38.37
C PHE A 672 -9.22 32.19 39.11
N GLY A 673 -8.07 32.27 38.40
CA GLY A 673 -6.75 32.17 38.98
C GLY A 673 -6.09 33.55 39.14
N ASP A 674 -5.06 33.59 40.00
CA ASP A 674 -4.18 34.75 40.10
C ASP A 674 -3.02 34.63 39.10
N SER A 675 -2.05 33.77 39.36
CA SER A 675 -0.91 33.53 38.46
C SER A 675 -0.95 32.12 37.85
N TYR A 676 -0.38 31.97 36.66
CA TYR A 676 -0.24 30.63 36.01
C TYR A 676 0.75 29.77 36.83
N PRO A 677 0.38 28.52 37.20
CA PRO A 677 1.09 27.77 38.23
C PRO A 677 2.35 27.03 37.75
N PHE A 678 2.86 27.32 36.56
CA PHE A 678 4.04 26.69 36.00
C PHE A 678 5.03 27.70 35.41
N GLU A 679 6.33 27.39 35.53
CA GLU A 679 7.39 28.02 34.76
C GLU A 679 7.75 27.17 33.50
N PRO A 680 8.32 27.79 32.43
CA PRO A 680 8.71 27.06 31.21
C PRO A 680 9.62 25.86 31.44
N ILE A 681 10.57 25.96 32.39
CA ILE A 681 11.50 24.88 32.71
C ILE A 681 10.79 23.66 33.34
N GLN A 682 9.74 23.88 34.14
CA GLN A 682 8.92 22.83 34.75
C GLN A 682 8.09 22.11 33.71
N MET A 683 7.48 22.87 32.77
CA MET A 683 6.77 22.30 31.65
C MET A 683 7.69 21.49 30.71
N SER A 684 8.95 21.90 30.59
CA SER A 684 9.96 21.16 29.82
C SER A 684 10.29 19.80 30.44
N LEU A 685 10.43 19.73 31.78
CA LEU A 685 10.64 18.48 32.50
C LEU A 685 9.45 17.50 32.29
N ILE A 686 8.22 18.02 32.45
CA ILE A 686 6.99 17.22 32.23
C ILE A 686 6.94 16.74 30.77
N SER A 687 7.18 17.64 29.81
CA SER A 687 7.15 17.31 28.39
C SER A 687 8.20 16.25 28.00
N ALA A 688 9.40 16.32 28.57
CA ALA A 688 10.46 15.35 28.27
C ALA A 688 10.17 13.99 28.88
N CYS A 689 9.90 13.92 30.20
CA CYS A 689 9.80 12.66 30.94
C CYS A 689 8.45 11.98 30.79
N ALA A 690 7.36 12.72 30.61
CA ALA A 690 6.02 12.16 30.60
C ALA A 690 5.38 12.09 29.21
N VAL A 691 5.90 12.83 28.23
CA VAL A 691 5.35 12.82 26.85
C VAL A 691 6.43 12.42 25.83
N GLY A 692 7.48 13.20 25.63
CA GLY A 692 8.42 13.07 24.51
C GLY A 692 9.19 11.75 24.51
N ILE A 693 10.00 11.50 25.54
CA ILE A 693 10.86 10.30 25.63
C ILE A 693 10.03 9.01 25.65
N PRO A 694 9.00 8.86 26.51
CA PRO A 694 8.25 7.62 26.54
C PRO A 694 7.47 7.35 25.25
N THR A 695 6.84 8.35 24.63
CA THR A 695 6.14 8.15 23.36
C THR A 695 7.09 7.79 22.23
N PHE A 696 8.29 8.37 22.18
CA PHE A 696 9.31 8.01 21.18
C PHE A 696 9.78 6.57 21.33
N LEU A 697 10.05 6.12 22.55
CA LEU A 697 10.45 4.73 22.81
C LEU A 697 9.32 3.74 22.51
N LEU A 698 8.10 4.06 22.94
CA LEU A 698 6.92 3.22 22.73
C LEU A 698 6.43 3.20 21.27
N ALA A 699 6.73 4.24 20.48
CA ALA A 699 6.43 4.26 19.04
C ALA A 699 7.23 3.23 18.22
N GLN A 700 8.24 2.60 18.80
CA GLN A 700 9.01 1.54 18.15
C GLN A 700 8.41 0.14 18.38
N GLU A 701 7.38 0.02 19.20
CA GLU A 701 6.71 -1.24 19.52
C GLU A 701 5.96 -1.81 18.31
N ASN A 702 5.89 -3.14 18.25
CA ASN A 702 5.10 -3.85 17.24
C ASN A 702 3.65 -3.95 17.70
N ASN A 703 2.78 -3.10 17.16
CA ASN A 703 1.33 -3.14 17.36
C ASN A 703 0.63 -3.32 16.01
N TYR A 704 0.15 -4.53 15.75
CA TYR A 704 -0.49 -4.94 14.49
C TYR A 704 -2.02 -5.01 14.60
N GLU A 705 -2.62 -4.48 15.66
CA GLU A 705 -4.07 -4.46 15.85
C GLU A 705 -4.79 -3.80 14.67
N LYS A 706 -5.94 -4.36 14.28
CA LYS A 706 -6.77 -3.81 13.21
C LYS A 706 -7.23 -2.39 13.57
N ILE A 707 -7.27 -1.51 12.58
CA ILE A 707 -7.64 -0.12 12.77
C ILE A 707 -9.16 0.00 12.62
N ASP A 708 -9.88 0.18 13.76
CA ASP A 708 -11.35 0.18 13.78
C ASP A 708 -12.01 1.56 13.65
N HIS A 709 -11.27 2.65 13.89
CA HIS A 709 -11.85 3.99 14.05
C HIS A 709 -11.06 5.06 13.31
N THR A 710 -11.74 6.18 13.03
CA THR A 710 -11.08 7.38 12.50
C THR A 710 -10.00 7.88 13.47
N PHE A 711 -8.89 8.34 12.93
CA PHE A 711 -7.72 8.80 13.68
C PHE A 711 -8.07 9.85 14.74
N LEU A 712 -8.75 10.93 14.34
CA LEU A 712 -9.12 12.05 15.22
C LEU A 712 -9.97 11.62 16.41
N ARG A 713 -10.91 10.75 16.16
CA ARG A 713 -11.82 10.23 17.18
C ARG A 713 -11.07 9.45 18.25
N HIS A 714 -10.22 8.52 17.86
CA HIS A 714 -9.44 7.73 18.80
C HIS A 714 -8.54 8.63 19.66
N VAL A 715 -7.85 9.59 19.03
CA VAL A 715 -6.96 10.52 19.71
C VAL A 715 -7.72 11.36 20.73
N PHE A 716 -8.89 11.90 20.35
CA PHE A 716 -9.71 12.72 21.24
C PHE A 716 -10.30 11.92 22.41
N MET A 717 -10.84 10.72 22.15
CA MET A 717 -11.44 9.87 23.19
C MET A 717 -10.44 9.44 24.27
N ASN A 718 -9.17 9.31 23.93
CA ASN A 718 -8.10 9.00 24.86
C ASN A 718 -7.51 10.25 25.54
N ALA A 719 -7.48 11.40 24.84
CA ALA A 719 -6.84 12.59 25.35
C ALA A 719 -7.72 13.41 26.29
N PHE A 720 -9.01 13.56 25.97
CA PHE A 720 -9.91 14.45 26.70
C PHE A 720 -10.13 14.04 28.17
N PRO A 721 -10.38 12.77 28.51
CA PRO A 721 -10.55 12.36 29.93
C PRO A 721 -9.34 12.68 30.80
N ALA A 722 -8.16 12.34 30.30
CA ALA A 722 -6.91 12.62 31.01
C ALA A 722 -6.68 14.13 31.20
N ALA A 723 -6.86 14.93 30.14
CA ALA A 723 -6.67 16.37 30.21
C ALA A 723 -7.63 17.05 31.21
N VAL A 724 -8.91 16.66 31.22
CA VAL A 724 -9.90 17.18 32.19
C VAL A 724 -9.54 16.78 33.61
N THR A 725 -9.13 15.52 33.83
CA THR A 725 -8.71 15.04 35.16
C THR A 725 -7.48 15.82 35.65
N ILE A 726 -6.45 15.97 34.84
CA ILE A 726 -5.23 16.72 35.18
C ILE A 726 -5.60 18.17 35.54
N THR A 727 -6.45 18.80 34.73
CA THR A 727 -6.91 20.18 34.96
C THR A 727 -7.66 20.30 36.28
N GLY A 728 -8.58 19.36 36.56
CA GLY A 728 -9.33 19.37 37.83
C GLY A 728 -8.45 19.18 39.06
N CYS A 729 -7.44 18.28 38.98
CA CYS A 729 -6.47 18.09 40.06
C CYS A 729 -5.61 19.35 40.29
N VAL A 730 -5.10 19.97 39.23
CA VAL A 730 -4.33 21.23 39.34
C VAL A 730 -5.18 22.36 39.87
N PHE A 731 -6.43 22.48 39.43
CA PHE A 731 -7.37 23.48 39.93
C PHE A 731 -7.65 23.29 41.42
N SER A 732 -7.80 22.04 41.90
CA SER A 732 -7.95 21.76 43.33
C SER A 732 -6.75 22.22 44.15
N VAL A 733 -5.52 22.00 43.63
CA VAL A 733 -4.29 22.50 44.26
C VAL A 733 -4.28 24.02 44.31
N ILE A 734 -4.66 24.71 43.23
CA ILE A 734 -4.73 26.17 43.16
C ILE A 734 -5.69 26.70 44.23
N LEU A 735 -6.91 26.16 44.31
CA LEU A 735 -7.92 26.61 45.27
C LEU A 735 -7.44 26.45 46.72
N VAL A 736 -6.84 25.30 47.08
CA VAL A 736 -6.35 25.10 48.44
C VAL A 736 -5.15 26.03 48.74
N CYS A 737 -4.23 26.16 47.79
CA CYS A 737 -3.04 27.01 48.01
C CYS A 737 -3.40 28.48 48.14
N GLN A 738 -4.35 28.99 47.36
CA GLN A 738 -4.80 30.37 47.40
C GLN A 738 -5.58 30.72 48.70
N ASN A 739 -6.41 29.78 49.17
CA ASN A 739 -7.28 30.06 50.35
C ASN A 739 -6.64 29.70 51.70
N VAL A 740 -5.61 28.84 51.70
CA VAL A 740 -5.04 28.32 52.97
C VAL A 740 -3.58 28.68 53.18
N TYR A 741 -2.74 28.57 52.15
CA TYR A 741 -1.28 28.63 52.32
C TYR A 741 -0.65 29.91 51.78
N HIS A 742 -1.21 30.55 50.79
CA HIS A 742 -0.75 31.78 50.12
C HIS A 742 0.74 31.75 49.69
N SER A 743 1.25 30.59 49.26
CA SER A 743 2.65 30.39 48.83
C SER A 743 2.79 29.94 47.39
N ASN A 744 3.36 30.76 46.53
CA ASN A 744 3.58 30.42 45.09
C ASN A 744 4.59 29.28 44.89
N ALA A 745 5.63 29.22 45.76
CA ALA A 745 6.61 28.12 45.65
C ALA A 745 6.00 26.74 45.99
N MET A 746 5.11 26.72 47.00
CA MET A 746 4.35 25.49 47.33
C MET A 746 3.35 25.11 46.23
N LEU A 747 2.67 26.10 45.67
CA LEU A 747 1.74 25.94 44.55
C LEU A 747 2.44 25.26 43.34
N ASN A 748 3.55 25.84 42.90
CA ASN A 748 4.31 25.33 41.75
C ASN A 748 4.78 23.89 42.00
N THR A 749 5.31 23.59 43.20
CA THR A 749 5.77 22.26 43.58
C THR A 749 4.64 21.22 43.51
N ALA A 750 3.52 21.51 44.20
CA ALA A 750 2.36 20.59 44.21
C ALA A 750 1.80 20.41 42.80
N CYS A 751 1.67 21.46 42.00
CA CYS A 751 1.20 21.36 40.62
C CYS A 751 2.13 20.54 39.72
N VAL A 752 3.45 20.68 39.82
CA VAL A 752 4.43 19.90 39.06
C VAL A 752 4.33 18.41 39.41
N LEU A 753 4.30 18.05 40.71
CA LEU A 753 4.23 16.67 41.15
C LEU A 753 2.91 15.99 40.74
N VAL A 754 1.77 16.66 40.96
CA VAL A 754 0.43 16.13 40.59
C VAL A 754 0.33 15.99 39.10
N THR A 755 0.78 16.99 38.33
CA THR A 755 0.72 16.93 36.88
C THR A 755 1.59 15.80 36.31
N GLY A 756 2.85 15.70 36.76
CA GLY A 756 3.76 14.64 36.32
C GLY A 756 3.21 13.23 36.61
N TRP A 757 2.66 13.00 37.80
CA TRP A 757 2.02 11.74 38.15
C TRP A 757 0.82 11.42 37.22
N ASN A 758 -0.05 12.41 37.00
CA ASN A 758 -1.25 12.23 36.19
C ASN A 758 -0.93 11.95 34.74
N TYR A 759 0.13 12.54 34.17
CA TYR A 759 0.62 12.20 32.85
C TYR A 759 1.13 10.77 32.78
N MET A 760 1.80 10.28 33.83
CA MET A 760 2.23 8.88 33.91
C MET A 760 1.05 7.91 34.08
N ALA A 761 -0.02 8.32 34.77
CA ALA A 761 -1.27 7.59 34.83
C ALA A 761 -1.95 7.55 33.45
N ALA A 762 -2.06 8.69 32.79
CA ALA A 762 -2.58 8.79 31.42
C ALA A 762 -1.78 7.91 30.44
N LEU A 763 -0.44 7.88 30.57
CA LEU A 763 0.42 7.03 29.76
C LEU A 763 0.09 5.55 29.95
N LYS A 764 -0.22 5.11 31.20
CA LYS A 764 -0.65 3.72 31.48
C LYS A 764 -1.99 3.41 30.80
N THR A 765 -2.96 4.30 30.88
CA THR A 765 -4.30 4.11 30.30
C THR A 765 -4.25 4.11 28.75
N VAL A 766 -3.50 5.04 28.16
CA VAL A 766 -3.39 5.20 26.70
C VAL A 766 -2.64 4.02 26.05
N TYR A 767 -1.66 3.44 26.76
CA TYR A 767 -0.88 2.27 26.29
C TYR A 767 -1.37 0.93 26.85
N ALA A 768 -2.55 0.88 27.46
CA ALA A 768 -3.14 -0.39 27.89
C ALA A 768 -3.47 -1.31 26.71
N PRO A 769 -3.33 -2.65 26.85
CA PRO A 769 -2.81 -3.41 27.98
C PRO A 769 -1.28 -3.33 28.12
N LEU A 770 -0.79 -3.33 29.36
CA LEU A 770 0.64 -3.12 29.63
C LEU A 770 1.43 -4.43 29.57
N ASN A 771 2.25 -4.60 28.53
CA ASN A 771 3.26 -5.66 28.45
C ASN A 771 4.55 -5.32 29.24
N LYS A 772 5.51 -6.25 29.29
CA LYS A 772 6.79 -6.04 30.00
C LYS A 772 7.55 -4.80 29.53
N TYR A 773 7.63 -4.59 28.22
CA TYR A 773 8.34 -3.45 27.61
C TYR A 773 7.70 -2.11 28.00
N ARG A 774 6.37 -1.99 27.89
CA ARG A 774 5.61 -0.80 28.29
C ARG A 774 5.80 -0.50 29.77
N LYS A 775 5.70 -1.53 30.65
CA LYS A 775 5.93 -1.38 32.11
C LYS A 775 7.31 -0.84 32.41
N VAL A 776 8.37 -1.39 31.81
CA VAL A 776 9.75 -0.95 32.07
C VAL A 776 9.91 0.53 31.71
N ILE A 777 9.47 0.95 30.50
CA ILE A 777 9.59 2.34 30.08
C ILE A 777 8.82 3.27 31.01
N ILE A 778 7.54 2.98 31.28
CA ILE A 778 6.68 3.85 32.08
C ILE A 778 7.21 4.01 33.51
N TYR A 779 7.57 2.91 34.17
CA TYR A 779 8.10 2.97 35.54
C TYR A 779 9.50 3.61 35.59
N SER A 780 10.36 3.39 34.60
CA SER A 780 11.66 4.07 34.51
C SER A 780 11.49 5.59 34.35
N MET A 781 10.58 6.01 33.47
CA MET A 781 10.30 7.44 33.31
C MET A 781 9.68 8.06 34.56
N GLN A 782 8.88 7.30 35.31
CA GLN A 782 8.30 7.75 36.58
C GLN A 782 9.41 7.98 37.62
N VAL A 783 10.36 7.04 37.74
CA VAL A 783 11.53 7.20 38.64
C VAL A 783 12.41 8.37 38.22
N ILE A 784 12.67 8.50 36.91
CA ILE A 784 13.48 9.60 36.36
C ILE A 784 12.81 10.95 36.64
N PHE A 785 11.49 11.09 36.45
CA PHE A 785 10.76 12.32 36.70
C PHE A 785 10.86 12.77 38.16
N PHE A 786 10.53 11.86 39.13
CA PHE A 786 10.60 12.19 40.55
C PHE A 786 12.04 12.39 41.02
N GLY A 787 12.99 11.59 40.51
CA GLY A 787 14.41 11.78 40.77
C GLY A 787 14.92 13.13 40.29
N ALA A 788 14.54 13.53 39.07
CA ALA A 788 14.88 14.85 38.52
C ALA A 788 14.24 16.02 39.33
N ALA A 789 12.98 15.85 39.75
CA ALA A 789 12.31 16.83 40.62
C ALA A 789 13.06 17.07 41.94
N VAL A 790 13.63 16.03 42.55
CA VAL A 790 14.42 16.14 43.77
C VAL A 790 15.81 16.71 43.50
N VAL A 791 16.55 16.18 42.52
CA VAL A 791 17.94 16.54 42.23
C VAL A 791 18.02 17.98 41.67
N LEU A 792 17.06 18.38 40.84
CA LEU A 792 17.02 19.66 40.19
C LEU A 792 16.09 20.67 40.87
N GLN A 793 15.71 20.47 42.14
CA GLN A 793 14.73 21.28 42.86
C GLN A 793 15.05 22.77 42.80
N ASN A 794 16.33 23.17 42.96
CA ASN A 794 16.77 24.55 42.91
C ASN A 794 16.64 25.16 41.49
N LEU A 795 16.96 24.37 40.44
CA LEU A 795 16.83 24.82 39.06
C LEU A 795 15.36 24.96 38.67
N LEU A 796 14.50 24.06 39.14
CA LEU A 796 13.08 24.01 38.90
C LEU A 796 12.29 24.95 39.81
N THR A 797 12.93 25.64 40.71
CA THR A 797 12.30 26.55 41.72
C THR A 797 11.20 25.86 42.53
N LEU A 798 11.46 24.63 42.95
CA LEU A 798 10.52 23.88 43.79
C LEU A 798 10.75 24.20 45.27
N GLY A 799 9.67 24.54 45.99
CA GLY A 799 9.69 24.79 47.42
C GLY A 799 9.30 23.55 48.24
N SER A 800 9.42 23.68 49.56
CA SER A 800 8.96 22.66 50.50
C SER A 800 7.43 22.59 50.55
N LEU A 801 6.87 21.41 50.70
CA LEU A 801 5.44 21.21 50.92
C LEU A 801 5.15 21.07 52.43
N GLU A 802 4.10 21.74 52.90
CA GLU A 802 3.57 21.51 54.23
C GLU A 802 2.75 20.21 54.30
N PHE A 803 2.61 19.67 55.52
CA PHE A 803 2.00 18.35 55.74
C PHE A 803 0.58 18.22 55.13
N GLY A 804 -0.25 19.23 55.28
CA GLY A 804 -1.59 19.23 54.70
C GLY A 804 -1.59 19.22 53.16
N MET A 805 -0.65 19.92 52.52
CA MET A 805 -0.48 19.89 51.07
C MET A 805 0.05 18.54 50.60
N ILE A 806 0.94 17.86 51.34
CA ILE A 806 1.41 16.52 51.04
C ILE A 806 0.24 15.53 51.01
N ILE A 807 -0.69 15.60 51.99
CA ILE A 807 -1.90 14.78 52.04
C ILE A 807 -2.76 15.02 50.80
N LEU A 808 -3.01 16.30 50.44
CA LEU A 808 -3.80 16.63 49.26
C LEU A 808 -3.17 16.08 47.97
N VAL A 809 -1.87 16.30 47.82
CA VAL A 809 -1.12 15.78 46.62
C VAL A 809 -1.23 14.26 46.57
N PHE A 810 -1.05 13.57 47.67
CA PHE A 810 -1.15 12.10 47.73
C PHE A 810 -2.57 11.58 47.40
N LEU A 811 -3.61 12.26 47.92
CA LEU A 811 -5.00 11.94 47.59
C LEU A 811 -5.28 12.13 46.09
N LEU A 812 -4.89 13.27 45.52
CA LEU A 812 -5.07 13.54 44.08
C LEU A 812 -4.32 12.53 43.23
N MET A 813 -3.07 12.16 43.60
CA MET A 813 -2.31 11.14 42.90
C MET A 813 -2.95 9.75 42.98
N THR A 814 -3.61 9.41 44.07
CA THR A 814 -4.26 8.11 44.26
C THR A 814 -5.58 8.00 43.47
N PHE A 815 -6.40 9.04 43.46
CA PHE A 815 -7.73 8.99 42.86
C PHE A 815 -7.74 9.37 41.37
N SER A 816 -6.75 10.12 40.86
CA SER A 816 -6.73 10.58 39.48
C SER A 816 -6.71 9.43 38.42
N PRO A 817 -6.00 8.32 38.59
CA PRO A 817 -6.06 7.21 37.63
C PRO A 817 -7.46 6.62 37.53
N ILE A 818 -8.14 6.44 38.67
CA ILE A 818 -9.53 5.95 38.72
C ILE A 818 -10.46 6.91 37.98
N LEU A 819 -10.27 8.23 38.18
CA LEU A 819 -11.10 9.25 37.53
C LEU A 819 -10.89 9.26 35.99
N ILE A 820 -9.66 9.10 35.53
CA ILE A 820 -9.35 8.97 34.10
C ILE A 820 -10.11 7.77 33.52
N ASP A 821 -10.04 6.61 34.18
CA ASP A 821 -10.69 5.37 33.69
C ASP A 821 -12.22 5.52 33.68
N VAL A 822 -12.82 6.11 34.75
CA VAL A 822 -14.27 6.36 34.83
C VAL A 822 -14.75 7.32 33.72
N ILE A 823 -14.06 8.44 33.51
CA ILE A 823 -14.44 9.39 32.46
C ILE A 823 -14.26 8.76 31.08
N THR A 824 -13.21 7.95 30.87
CA THR A 824 -12.97 7.24 29.62
C THR A 824 -14.10 6.22 29.35
N ALA A 825 -14.47 5.44 30.35
CA ALA A 825 -15.56 4.47 30.22
C ALA A 825 -16.91 5.17 29.97
N TRP A 826 -17.18 6.29 30.65
CA TRP A 826 -18.39 7.08 30.47
C TRP A 826 -18.49 7.65 29.06
N LEU A 827 -17.42 8.23 28.53
CA LEU A 827 -17.38 8.73 27.15
C LEU A 827 -17.58 7.62 26.12
N ARG A 828 -16.94 6.46 26.31
CA ARG A 828 -17.14 5.30 25.42
C ARG A 828 -18.58 4.82 25.43
N ASN A 829 -19.23 4.82 26.59
CA ASN A 829 -20.62 4.40 26.73
C ASN A 829 -21.63 5.40 26.09
N ILE A 830 -21.38 6.69 26.23
CA ILE A 830 -22.19 7.72 25.52
C ILE A 830 -22.06 7.52 24.02
N TYR A 831 -20.87 7.25 23.56
CA TYR A 831 -20.63 7.07 22.15
C TYR A 831 -21.28 5.80 21.58
N SER A 832 -21.18 4.65 22.27
CA SER A 832 -21.82 3.40 21.81
C SER A 832 -23.34 3.58 21.71
N ARG A 833 -23.96 4.24 22.68
CA ARG A 833 -25.40 4.55 22.65
C ARG A 833 -25.79 5.47 21.49
N SER A 834 -24.92 6.40 21.09
CA SER A 834 -25.20 7.28 19.95
C SER A 834 -25.09 6.56 18.59
N LEU A 835 -24.35 5.48 18.52
CA LEU A 835 -24.30 4.59 17.35
C LEU A 835 -25.56 3.74 17.22
N ASP A 836 -26.03 3.19 18.34
CA ASP A 836 -27.23 2.33 18.39
C ASP A 836 -28.53 3.10 18.10
N SER A 837 -28.57 4.42 18.39
CA SER A 837 -29.75 5.26 18.19
C SER A 837 -29.95 5.82 16.77
N GLY A 838 -29.06 5.52 15.82
CA GLY A 838 -29.12 6.02 14.44
C GLY A 838 -28.95 7.55 14.31
N GLU A 839 -28.87 8.28 15.41
CA GLU A 839 -28.42 9.66 15.44
C GLU A 839 -26.89 9.66 15.26
N GLN A 840 -26.44 9.75 14.02
CA GLN A 840 -25.08 10.24 13.75
C GLN A 840 -24.98 11.64 14.39
N GLY A 841 -24.70 11.59 15.67
CA GLY A 841 -24.97 12.70 16.55
C GLY A 841 -24.20 13.94 16.16
N LYS A 842 -24.68 15.07 16.58
CA LYS A 842 -24.10 16.42 16.52
C LYS A 842 -22.59 16.42 16.85
N PHE A 843 -22.07 15.44 17.59
CA PHE A 843 -20.67 15.27 17.95
C PHE A 843 -19.84 14.68 16.81
N ALA A 844 -20.33 13.65 16.08
CA ALA A 844 -19.67 13.15 14.87
C ALA A 844 -19.68 14.24 13.79
N ALA A 845 -20.78 14.97 13.64
CA ALA A 845 -20.89 16.12 12.75
C ALA A 845 -19.94 17.29 13.16
N PHE A 846 -19.70 17.48 14.46
CA PHE A 846 -18.72 18.46 14.96
C PHE A 846 -17.28 18.04 14.61
N ILE A 847 -16.94 16.75 14.79
CA ILE A 847 -15.62 16.21 14.41
C ILE A 847 -15.42 16.26 12.88
N ASP A 848 -16.43 15.93 12.09
CA ASP A 848 -16.41 16.04 10.63
C ASP A 848 -16.35 17.50 10.15
N LYS A 849 -16.92 18.43 10.89
CA LYS A 849 -16.83 19.87 10.61
C LYS A 849 -15.44 20.44 10.91
N LEU A 850 -14.71 19.85 11.85
CA LEU A 850 -13.29 20.17 12.08
C LEU A 850 -12.38 19.60 10.97
N ARG A 851 -12.86 18.63 10.19
CA ARG A 851 -12.16 18.02 9.06
C ARG A 851 -12.24 18.86 7.78
N LYS A 852 -13.32 19.64 7.60
CA LYS A 852 -13.50 20.61 6.51
C LYS A 852 -12.89 21.97 6.87
#